data_1c92296a2ed8b2442a8ec47ca11fa326
#
_entry.id   1c92296a2ed8b2442a8ec47ca11fa326
#
_cell.length_a   1.000
_cell.length_b   1.000
_cell.length_c   1.000
_cell.angle_alpha   90.00
_cell.angle_beta   90.00
_cell.angle_gamma   90.00
#
_symmetry.space_group_name_H-M   'P 1'
#
loop_
_entity.id
_entity.type
_entity.pdbx_description
1 polymer ?
#
loop_
_entity_poly.entity_id
_entity_poly.type
_entity_poly.pdbx_seq_one_letter_code
_entity_poly.pdbx_strand_id
1 'polypeptide(L)'
;MSRIQIPEPTPEHPEILAPAGDVSCFLAALAAGADNIYLGLKQFSARMQAENFSLTELSRLTDLSHESDCRVTVAMNTLIKPAETDAAYRLISRLENQVGIDGLIIQDIALVDIARQAGYTGSITLSTLANLTHPASLLEAKRLGADRVVLPRELSIDEIHQMSDACPDGVVLECFIHGALCYCVSGRCYWSSYMGGKSGLRGRCVQPCRRVYQQGGNTVQTLFQKGQEAPRGGEQQGRGRFAEKARSGRPRIPGERMNGTGDGRRLRPGGRFQTGRYFSCQDLSMDVLVKTLTGIPHLVSWKIEGRKKGPHYVYHTVTAYRILRDNPGDPEAKKTAEGILQMALGRPNTRARFLPQHTAVPVDPSGQTSSGLLVGKIGIDRQGAPFIKPFIPLLPKDYLRVGVEDENWHTTLPVTRFTPKGGTLLLRIPKHKTPKAGVCVYLIDRREKELTQILNEWQTRRECMPERTTENVTSRPNRVIPCRFTRLPDMVVHASLPQGKETRGARKFLSCLWVSSKSAAISHTVINRFGWWLPPVIWPDEEDQFRRLVLNLWRDGARSFVLNSPWQVGLFTTEMLDDEKAAFTAGPFCNISNPATVNVLKDMGFTAAIVSPELGSRDFLELPRLSPLPLGMVLAGCWPVGMSRYGTLGVRLNEPFMSPKHEAFWARQYGENTWIYPAWQLNLSAHKAELEKAGYSFFVSMQENIPASLPPVHRPGLFNWDNSLM
;
A
#
# COMPACT_ATOMS: atom_id res chain seq x y z
N MET A 1 0.06 -6.32 -34.23
CA MET A 1 -0.49 -4.99 -34.54
C MET A 1 0.61 -3.96 -34.38
N SER A 2 0.79 -3.04 -35.31
CA SER A 2 1.70 -1.91 -35.12
C SER A 2 1.08 -1.00 -34.05
N ARG A 3 1.78 -0.78 -32.95
CA ARG A 3 1.36 0.23 -31.97
C ARG A 3 1.37 1.60 -32.63
N ILE A 4 0.37 2.40 -32.33
CA ILE A 4 0.31 3.80 -32.79
C ILE A 4 1.48 4.53 -32.14
N GLN A 5 2.21 5.32 -32.90
CA GLN A 5 3.30 6.16 -32.37
C GLN A 5 2.68 7.39 -31.68
N ILE A 6 2.36 7.27 -30.40
CA ILE A 6 1.98 8.40 -29.55
C ILE A 6 3.28 9.09 -29.09
N PRO A 7 3.37 10.43 -29.12
CA PRO A 7 4.57 11.14 -28.67
C PRO A 7 5.02 10.71 -27.27
N GLU A 8 6.32 10.52 -27.10
CA GLU A 8 6.85 10.18 -25.77
C GLU A 8 6.80 11.40 -24.84
N PRO A 9 6.42 11.22 -23.57
CA PRO A 9 6.37 12.30 -22.60
C PRO A 9 7.78 12.80 -22.26
N THR A 10 7.88 14.10 -21.94
CA THR A 10 9.14 14.72 -21.53
C THR A 10 9.06 15.27 -20.10
N PRO A 11 10.19 15.57 -19.46
CA PRO A 11 10.17 16.21 -18.14
C PRO A 11 9.50 17.59 -18.13
N GLU A 12 9.57 18.34 -19.24
CA GLU A 12 8.92 19.64 -19.40
C GLU A 12 7.41 19.50 -19.63
N HIS A 13 6.99 18.39 -20.22
CA HIS A 13 5.58 18.07 -20.46
C HIS A 13 5.25 16.63 -20.03
N PRO A 14 5.22 16.37 -18.71
CA PRO A 14 4.95 15.04 -18.18
C PRO A 14 3.54 14.54 -18.54
N GLU A 15 3.40 13.26 -18.87
CA GLU A 15 2.10 12.66 -19.09
C GLU A 15 1.25 12.65 -17.81
N ILE A 16 -0.04 12.86 -17.94
CA ILE A 16 -1.01 12.66 -16.87
C ILE A 16 -1.55 11.24 -16.96
N LEU A 17 -1.13 10.41 -16.01
CA LEU A 17 -1.52 9.01 -15.91
C LEU A 17 -2.75 8.87 -15.01
N ALA A 18 -3.92 8.75 -15.65
CA ALA A 18 -5.24 8.77 -15.03
C ALA A 18 -5.70 7.36 -14.58
N PRO A 19 -6.43 7.24 -13.45
CA PRO A 19 -6.97 5.97 -12.97
C PRO A 19 -8.32 5.64 -13.61
N ALA A 20 -8.53 4.36 -13.98
CA ALA A 20 -9.84 3.86 -14.31
C ALA A 20 -10.20 2.60 -13.51
N GLY A 21 -11.34 2.63 -12.81
CA GLY A 21 -11.88 1.51 -12.05
C GLY A 21 -13.01 0.76 -12.77
N ASP A 22 -13.64 1.42 -13.70
CA ASP A 22 -14.74 0.97 -14.54
C ASP A 22 -14.75 1.75 -15.87
N VAL A 23 -15.64 1.37 -16.78
CA VAL A 23 -15.79 1.99 -18.10
C VAL A 23 -16.11 3.48 -18.02
N SER A 24 -16.99 3.90 -17.11
CA SER A 24 -17.35 5.31 -16.97
C SER A 24 -16.17 6.17 -16.54
N CYS A 25 -15.32 5.65 -15.64
CA CYS A 25 -14.09 6.31 -15.23
C CYS A 25 -13.05 6.38 -16.36
N PHE A 26 -12.97 5.34 -17.19
CA PHE A 26 -12.11 5.34 -18.38
C PHE A 26 -12.53 6.43 -19.37
N LEU A 27 -13.82 6.49 -19.71
CA LEU A 27 -14.36 7.52 -20.61
C LEU A 27 -14.21 8.92 -20.02
N ALA A 28 -14.34 9.08 -18.69
CA ALA A 28 -14.11 10.35 -18.01
C ALA A 28 -12.63 10.79 -18.09
N ALA A 29 -11.69 9.87 -18.01
CA ALA A 29 -10.26 10.15 -18.18
C ALA A 29 -9.94 10.60 -19.61
N LEU A 30 -10.47 9.91 -20.63
CA LEU A 30 -10.34 10.30 -22.04
C LEU A 30 -10.94 11.69 -22.28
N ALA A 31 -12.17 11.93 -21.83
CA ALA A 31 -12.86 13.20 -21.99
C ALA A 31 -12.13 14.37 -21.31
N ALA A 32 -11.41 14.11 -20.21
CA ALA A 32 -10.60 15.09 -19.53
C ALA A 32 -9.24 15.34 -20.21
N GLY A 33 -8.86 14.53 -21.22
CA GLY A 33 -7.59 14.62 -21.94
C GLY A 33 -6.42 14.04 -21.18
N ALA A 34 -6.60 12.87 -20.58
CA ALA A 34 -5.48 12.09 -20.03
C ALA A 34 -4.56 11.60 -21.14
N ASP A 35 -3.23 11.62 -20.89
CA ASP A 35 -2.24 11.14 -21.86
C ASP A 35 -2.05 9.62 -21.76
N ASN A 36 -2.36 9.04 -20.60
CA ASN A 36 -2.29 7.61 -20.33
C ASN A 36 -3.33 7.21 -19.29
N ILE A 37 -3.98 6.06 -19.48
CA ILE A 37 -5.00 5.56 -18.55
C ILE A 37 -4.55 4.22 -17.98
N TYR A 38 -4.37 4.15 -16.65
CA TYR A 38 -4.07 2.87 -16.02
C TYR A 38 -5.30 2.26 -15.37
N LEU A 39 -5.43 0.96 -15.57
CA LEU A 39 -6.58 0.18 -15.12
C LEU A 39 -6.13 -1.18 -14.57
N GLY A 40 -7.05 -1.99 -14.11
CA GLY A 40 -6.80 -3.36 -13.70
C GLY A 40 -7.84 -4.30 -14.26
N LEU A 41 -7.43 -5.54 -14.40
CA LEU A 41 -8.31 -6.63 -14.76
C LEU A 41 -8.89 -7.30 -13.50
N LYS A 42 -9.86 -8.20 -13.69
CA LYS A 42 -10.48 -8.99 -12.60
C LYS A 42 -9.49 -9.91 -11.87
N GLN A 43 -8.28 -10.07 -12.42
CA GLN A 43 -7.19 -10.85 -11.84
C GLN A 43 -5.90 -10.00 -11.76
N PHE A 44 -5.00 -10.36 -10.86
CA PHE A 44 -3.65 -9.80 -10.71
C PHE A 44 -3.57 -8.29 -10.42
N SER A 45 -4.64 -7.68 -9.94
CA SER A 45 -4.69 -6.24 -9.69
C SER A 45 -4.76 -5.88 -8.21
N ALA A 46 -3.98 -4.89 -7.75
CA ALA A 46 -3.97 -4.41 -6.37
C ALA A 46 -5.29 -3.74 -5.93
N ARG A 47 -6.23 -3.54 -6.83
CA ARG A 47 -7.58 -3.01 -6.55
C ARG A 47 -8.67 -3.96 -7.04
N MET A 48 -8.58 -5.24 -6.65
CA MET A 48 -9.56 -6.26 -7.03
C MET A 48 -11.01 -5.97 -6.62
N GLN A 49 -11.21 -5.04 -5.68
CA GLN A 49 -12.55 -4.58 -5.26
C GLN A 49 -13.16 -3.51 -6.19
N ALA A 50 -12.42 -2.97 -7.17
CA ALA A 50 -13.01 -2.19 -8.25
C ALA A 50 -13.78 -3.12 -9.20
N GLU A 51 -14.63 -2.59 -10.06
CA GLU A 51 -15.38 -3.38 -11.05
C GLU A 51 -14.42 -4.09 -12.01
N ASN A 52 -13.35 -3.36 -12.41
CA ASN A 52 -12.32 -3.81 -13.34
C ASN A 52 -12.89 -4.25 -14.71
N PHE A 53 -12.03 -4.61 -15.63
CA PHE A 53 -12.38 -4.80 -17.04
C PHE A 53 -12.27 -6.25 -17.48
N SER A 54 -13.11 -6.66 -18.42
CA SER A 54 -12.91 -7.84 -19.24
C SER A 54 -11.95 -7.53 -20.40
N LEU A 55 -11.37 -8.55 -21.03
CA LEU A 55 -10.49 -8.34 -22.18
C LEU A 55 -11.24 -7.79 -23.41
N THR A 56 -12.48 -8.22 -23.62
CA THR A 56 -13.32 -7.72 -24.71
C THR A 56 -13.67 -6.23 -24.54
N GLU A 57 -14.03 -5.82 -23.32
CA GLU A 57 -14.25 -4.40 -23.04
C GLU A 57 -12.97 -3.59 -23.23
N LEU A 58 -11.84 -4.14 -22.75
CA LEU A 58 -10.56 -3.46 -22.82
C LEU A 58 -10.09 -3.28 -24.26
N SER A 59 -10.28 -4.25 -25.16
CA SER A 59 -9.87 -4.08 -26.55
C SER A 59 -10.55 -2.90 -27.23
N ARG A 60 -11.87 -2.76 -27.06
CA ARG A 60 -12.62 -1.60 -27.60
C ARG A 60 -12.18 -0.27 -26.99
N LEU A 61 -11.90 -0.27 -25.69
CA LEU A 61 -11.42 0.92 -24.98
C LEU A 61 -9.99 1.30 -25.40
N THR A 62 -9.14 0.31 -25.69
CA THR A 62 -7.78 0.55 -26.19
C THR A 62 -7.83 1.18 -27.59
N ASP A 63 -8.67 0.64 -28.50
CA ASP A 63 -8.84 1.23 -29.83
C ASP A 63 -9.33 2.69 -29.74
N LEU A 64 -10.37 2.95 -28.92
CA LEU A 64 -10.91 4.30 -28.70
C LEU A 64 -9.86 5.25 -28.09
N SER A 65 -9.02 4.73 -27.19
CA SER A 65 -7.96 5.48 -26.54
C SER A 65 -6.89 5.89 -27.54
N HIS A 66 -6.46 4.96 -28.38
CA HIS A 66 -5.47 5.20 -29.44
C HIS A 66 -5.95 6.18 -30.49
N GLU A 67 -7.25 6.18 -30.87
CA GLU A 67 -7.83 7.22 -31.74
C GLU A 67 -7.76 8.63 -31.13
N SER A 68 -7.49 8.72 -29.82
CA SER A 68 -7.43 9.97 -29.06
C SER A 68 -6.02 10.27 -28.54
N ASP A 69 -4.98 9.65 -29.11
CA ASP A 69 -3.57 9.78 -28.71
C ASP A 69 -3.32 9.49 -27.21
N CYS A 70 -4.13 8.62 -26.62
CA CYS A 70 -4.00 8.26 -25.20
C CYS A 70 -3.55 6.80 -25.04
N ARG A 71 -2.50 6.56 -24.25
CA ARG A 71 -1.98 5.23 -23.95
C ARG A 71 -2.86 4.47 -22.97
N VAL A 72 -2.76 3.14 -22.99
CA VAL A 72 -3.44 2.26 -22.05
C VAL A 72 -2.44 1.37 -21.32
N THR A 73 -2.44 1.45 -20.00
CA THR A 73 -1.54 0.72 -19.14
C THR A 73 -2.30 -0.21 -18.20
N VAL A 74 -1.97 -1.50 -18.20
CA VAL A 74 -2.62 -2.52 -17.35
C VAL A 74 -1.81 -2.78 -16.08
N ALA A 75 -2.45 -2.69 -14.92
CA ALA A 75 -1.85 -2.97 -13.64
C ALA A 75 -2.01 -4.47 -13.27
N MET A 76 -0.91 -5.20 -13.34
CA MET A 76 -0.72 -6.56 -12.82
C MET A 76 0.18 -6.50 -11.55
N ASN A 77 -0.20 -5.63 -10.62
CA ASN A 77 0.61 -5.24 -9.48
C ASN A 77 0.24 -5.97 -8.19
N THR A 78 0.18 -7.29 -8.26
CA THR A 78 0.04 -8.21 -7.11
C THR A 78 1.12 -9.27 -7.16
N LEU A 79 1.40 -9.89 -6.02
CA LEU A 79 2.21 -11.10 -5.96
C LEU A 79 1.52 -12.24 -6.73
N ILE A 80 2.31 -13.09 -7.38
CA ILE A 80 1.84 -14.26 -8.12
C ILE A 80 2.10 -15.53 -7.30
N LYS A 81 1.11 -16.41 -7.20
CA LYS A 81 1.26 -17.72 -6.56
C LYS A 81 1.87 -18.74 -7.54
N PRO A 82 2.45 -19.85 -7.03
CA PRO A 82 3.03 -20.88 -7.91
C PRO A 82 2.06 -21.37 -8.98
N ALA A 83 0.80 -21.62 -8.62
CA ALA A 83 -0.22 -22.10 -9.53
C ALA A 83 -0.77 -21.04 -10.52
N GLU A 84 -0.40 -19.76 -10.36
CA GLU A 84 -0.91 -18.65 -11.18
C GLU A 84 0.03 -18.26 -12.34
N THR A 85 1.25 -18.76 -12.36
CA THR A 85 2.28 -18.39 -13.34
C THR A 85 1.81 -18.60 -14.79
N ASP A 86 1.23 -19.77 -15.10
CA ASP A 86 0.69 -20.09 -16.43
C ASP A 86 -0.47 -19.14 -16.82
N ALA A 87 -1.31 -18.78 -15.85
CA ALA A 87 -2.43 -17.87 -16.08
C ALA A 87 -1.95 -16.45 -16.36
N ALA A 88 -0.92 -15.98 -15.64
CA ALA A 88 -0.30 -14.68 -15.87
C ALA A 88 0.33 -14.60 -17.27
N TYR A 89 1.09 -15.63 -17.67
CA TYR A 89 1.68 -15.72 -19.01
C TYR A 89 0.61 -15.62 -20.11
N ARG A 90 -0.43 -16.47 -20.05
CA ARG A 90 -1.52 -16.45 -21.04
C ARG A 90 -2.25 -15.11 -21.09
N LEU A 91 -2.45 -14.48 -19.92
CA LEU A 91 -3.08 -13.17 -19.86
C LEU A 91 -2.23 -12.11 -20.56
N ILE A 92 -0.92 -12.07 -20.29
CA ILE A 92 -0.01 -11.11 -20.92
C ILE A 92 0.07 -11.34 -22.43
N SER A 93 0.16 -12.59 -22.88
CA SER A 93 0.16 -12.91 -24.31
C SER A 93 -1.14 -12.43 -25.01
N ARG A 94 -2.29 -12.54 -24.34
CA ARG A 94 -3.56 -12.02 -24.87
C ARG A 94 -3.59 -10.48 -24.87
N LEU A 95 -3.04 -9.85 -23.86
CA LEU A 95 -2.95 -8.38 -23.80
C LEU A 95 -2.08 -7.84 -24.94
N GLU A 96 -0.97 -8.49 -25.27
CA GLU A 96 -0.13 -8.11 -26.41
C GLU A 96 -0.85 -8.35 -27.75
N ASN A 97 -1.29 -9.59 -28.00
CA ASN A 97 -1.70 -10.03 -29.34
C ASN A 97 -3.14 -9.66 -29.68
N GLN A 98 -4.03 -9.47 -28.69
CA GLN A 98 -5.47 -9.32 -28.91
C GLN A 98 -6.01 -7.96 -28.47
N VAL A 99 -5.33 -7.30 -27.52
CA VAL A 99 -5.76 -5.98 -27.00
C VAL A 99 -4.84 -4.87 -27.50
N GLY A 100 -3.52 -5.06 -27.47
CA GLY A 100 -2.55 -4.07 -27.94
C GLY A 100 -2.30 -2.95 -26.93
N ILE A 101 -2.22 -3.27 -25.62
CA ILE A 101 -1.92 -2.30 -24.58
C ILE A 101 -0.49 -1.75 -24.69
N ASP A 102 -0.25 -0.56 -24.14
CA ASP A 102 1.04 0.13 -24.25
C ASP A 102 1.97 -0.15 -23.07
N GLY A 103 1.42 -0.40 -21.87
CA GLY A 103 2.21 -0.61 -20.66
C GLY A 103 1.66 -1.66 -19.70
N LEU A 104 2.58 -2.25 -18.94
CA LEU A 104 2.27 -3.12 -17.79
C LEU A 104 2.87 -2.51 -16.52
N ILE A 105 2.06 -2.36 -15.46
CA ILE A 105 2.55 -1.98 -14.12
C ILE A 105 2.60 -3.24 -13.27
N ILE A 106 3.77 -3.66 -12.83
CA ILE A 106 4.00 -4.93 -12.14
C ILE A 106 4.60 -4.73 -10.74
N GLN A 107 4.29 -5.68 -9.83
CA GLN A 107 4.89 -5.76 -8.50
C GLN A 107 5.85 -6.94 -8.39
N ASP A 108 5.42 -8.11 -8.84
CA ASP A 108 6.21 -9.33 -8.78
C ASP A 108 7.27 -9.31 -9.89
N ILE A 109 8.54 -9.31 -9.52
CA ILE A 109 9.65 -9.17 -10.47
C ILE A 109 9.71 -10.30 -11.51
N ALA A 110 9.14 -11.47 -11.21
CA ALA A 110 9.01 -12.56 -12.17
C ALA A 110 8.17 -12.18 -13.40
N LEU A 111 7.24 -11.23 -13.24
CA LEU A 111 6.38 -10.81 -14.36
C LEU A 111 7.15 -10.08 -15.47
N VAL A 112 8.34 -9.55 -15.21
CA VAL A 112 9.19 -8.97 -16.25
C VAL A 112 9.63 -10.04 -17.24
N ASP A 113 10.21 -11.11 -16.71
CA ASP A 113 10.66 -12.25 -17.53
C ASP A 113 9.48 -12.97 -18.20
N ILE A 114 8.40 -13.24 -17.44
CA ILE A 114 7.18 -13.85 -17.97
C ILE A 114 6.58 -13.01 -19.11
N ALA A 115 6.62 -11.68 -19.02
CA ALA A 115 6.11 -10.79 -20.06
C ALA A 115 6.95 -10.89 -21.34
N ARG A 116 8.27 -10.88 -21.21
CA ARG A 116 9.18 -11.03 -22.36
C ARG A 116 9.03 -12.41 -23.00
N GLN A 117 8.91 -13.48 -22.23
CA GLN A 117 8.62 -14.84 -22.72
C GLN A 117 7.25 -14.91 -23.43
N ALA A 118 6.25 -14.16 -22.99
CA ALA A 118 4.93 -14.08 -23.63
C ALA A 118 4.93 -13.23 -24.92
N GLY A 119 6.07 -12.67 -25.31
CA GLY A 119 6.23 -11.82 -26.49
C GLY A 119 5.79 -10.38 -26.27
N TYR A 120 5.61 -9.94 -25.02
CA TYR A 120 5.21 -8.57 -24.71
C TYR A 120 6.32 -7.59 -25.07
N THR A 121 5.98 -6.60 -25.93
CA THR A 121 6.93 -5.61 -26.45
C THR A 121 6.72 -4.22 -25.86
N GLY A 122 5.63 -4.01 -25.10
CA GLY A 122 5.32 -2.74 -24.46
C GLY A 122 6.21 -2.39 -23.28
N SER A 123 5.95 -1.21 -22.74
CA SER A 123 6.65 -0.68 -21.58
C SER A 123 6.35 -1.50 -20.32
N ILE A 124 7.37 -1.75 -19.50
CA ILE A 124 7.26 -2.42 -18.21
C ILE A 124 7.59 -1.45 -17.10
N THR A 125 6.59 -1.12 -16.29
CA THR A 125 6.69 -0.22 -15.15
C THR A 125 6.77 -1.01 -13.83
N LEU A 126 7.81 -0.81 -13.04
CA LEU A 126 7.86 -1.32 -11.66
C LEU A 126 6.99 -0.46 -10.74
N SER A 127 5.99 -1.11 -10.11
CA SER A 127 5.07 -0.47 -9.18
C SER A 127 5.77 0.02 -7.91
N THR A 128 5.20 1.00 -7.21
CA THR A 128 5.63 1.35 -5.84
C THR A 128 5.63 0.12 -4.91
N LEU A 129 4.82 -0.89 -5.19
CA LEU A 129 4.78 -2.14 -4.42
C LEU A 129 6.02 -3.03 -4.62
N ALA A 130 6.80 -2.81 -5.67
CA ALA A 130 8.11 -3.43 -5.87
C ALA A 130 9.19 -2.80 -4.98
N ASN A 131 8.90 -1.64 -4.35
CA ASN A 131 9.69 -1.02 -3.30
C ASN A 131 11.11 -0.59 -3.72
N LEU A 132 11.21 0.17 -4.80
CA LEU A 132 12.45 0.84 -5.20
C LEU A 132 12.55 2.17 -4.45
N THR A 133 13.34 2.21 -3.40
CA THR A 133 13.34 3.32 -2.44
C THR A 133 14.64 4.11 -2.38
N HIS A 134 15.67 3.69 -3.11
CA HIS A 134 16.99 4.32 -3.10
C HIS A 134 17.62 4.34 -4.50
N PRO A 135 18.56 5.28 -4.79
CA PRO A 135 19.12 5.50 -6.10
C PRO A 135 19.69 4.28 -6.80
N ALA A 136 20.51 3.47 -6.11
CA ALA A 136 21.11 2.26 -6.70
C ALA A 136 20.08 1.24 -7.19
N SER A 137 18.84 1.28 -6.68
CA SER A 137 17.76 0.40 -7.13
C SER A 137 17.36 0.61 -8.59
N LEU A 138 17.59 1.79 -9.16
CA LEU A 138 17.18 2.13 -10.52
C LEU A 138 18.05 1.42 -11.58
N LEU A 139 19.34 1.25 -11.30
CA LEU A 139 20.21 0.48 -12.18
C LEU A 139 19.81 -1.01 -12.20
N GLU A 140 19.42 -1.56 -11.06
CA GLU A 140 18.94 -2.94 -10.98
C GLU A 140 17.59 -3.13 -11.69
N ALA A 141 16.71 -2.10 -11.65
CA ALA A 141 15.47 -2.10 -12.42
C ALA A 141 15.75 -2.17 -13.93
N LYS A 142 16.73 -1.38 -14.42
CA LYS A 142 17.18 -1.44 -15.82
C LYS A 142 17.73 -2.81 -16.18
N ARG A 143 18.61 -3.38 -15.34
CA ARG A 143 19.20 -4.73 -15.56
C ARG A 143 18.12 -5.80 -15.62
N LEU A 144 17.07 -5.65 -14.84
CA LEU A 144 15.91 -6.56 -14.90
C LEU A 144 15.11 -6.41 -16.20
N GLY A 145 15.22 -5.28 -16.92
CA GLY A 145 14.48 -5.00 -18.15
C GLY A 145 13.22 -4.19 -17.96
N ALA A 146 13.14 -3.40 -16.88
CA ALA A 146 12.08 -2.42 -16.67
C ALA A 146 12.45 -1.08 -17.31
N ASP A 147 11.47 -0.43 -17.95
CA ASP A 147 11.62 0.85 -18.64
C ASP A 147 11.19 2.03 -17.75
N ARG A 148 10.35 1.76 -16.75
CA ARG A 148 9.73 2.78 -15.90
C ARG A 148 9.69 2.36 -14.45
N VAL A 149 9.81 3.33 -13.53
CA VAL A 149 9.73 3.10 -12.08
C VAL A 149 8.78 4.09 -11.43
N VAL A 150 7.81 3.58 -10.67
CA VAL A 150 6.91 4.43 -9.84
C VAL A 150 7.57 4.70 -8.51
N LEU A 151 7.96 5.92 -8.27
CA LEU A 151 8.59 6.36 -7.04
C LEU A 151 7.69 6.19 -5.80
N PRO A 152 8.27 5.92 -4.63
CA PRO A 152 7.54 5.92 -3.36
C PRO A 152 6.91 7.28 -3.06
N ARG A 153 5.74 7.27 -2.41
CA ARG A 153 5.00 8.48 -2.01
C ARG A 153 5.58 9.16 -0.77
N GLU A 154 6.54 8.53 -0.17
CA GLU A 154 7.20 8.92 1.06
C GLU A 154 8.46 9.78 0.82
N LEU A 155 8.85 9.99 -0.43
CA LEU A 155 10.02 10.79 -0.80
C LEU A 155 9.72 12.29 -0.65
N SER A 156 10.76 13.05 -0.30
CA SER A 156 10.79 14.51 -0.43
C SER A 156 11.14 14.93 -1.86
N ILE A 157 10.98 16.21 -2.19
CA ILE A 157 11.44 16.76 -3.49
C ILE A 157 12.94 16.53 -3.68
N ASP A 158 13.74 16.78 -2.63
CA ASP A 158 15.20 16.61 -2.71
C ASP A 158 15.57 15.15 -2.98
N GLU A 159 14.86 14.20 -2.36
CA GLU A 159 15.06 12.77 -2.60
C GLU A 159 14.60 12.35 -4.02
N ILE A 160 13.55 12.99 -4.56
CA ILE A 160 13.16 12.76 -5.95
C ILE A 160 14.26 13.23 -6.91
N HIS A 161 14.91 14.37 -6.63
CA HIS A 161 16.10 14.81 -7.39
C HIS A 161 17.22 13.78 -7.29
N GLN A 162 17.56 13.28 -6.10
CA GLN A 162 18.59 12.23 -5.95
C GLN A 162 18.25 10.97 -6.77
N MET A 163 16.99 10.54 -6.77
CA MET A 163 16.53 9.41 -7.60
C MET A 163 16.68 9.74 -9.10
N SER A 164 16.33 10.96 -9.49
CA SER A 164 16.41 11.43 -10.87
C SER A 164 17.85 11.49 -11.35
N ASP A 165 18.76 12.05 -10.54
CA ASP A 165 20.20 12.21 -10.89
C ASP A 165 20.90 10.85 -11.04
N ALA A 166 20.43 9.82 -10.35
CA ALA A 166 20.95 8.46 -10.44
C ALA A 166 20.20 7.59 -11.45
N CYS A 167 19.21 8.13 -12.15
CA CYS A 167 18.40 7.37 -13.08
C CYS A 167 19.21 7.02 -14.34
N PRO A 168 19.36 5.75 -14.70
CA PRO A 168 20.13 5.36 -15.86
C PRO A 168 19.36 5.64 -17.16
N ASP A 169 20.05 5.98 -18.22
CA ASP A 169 19.46 6.13 -19.55
C ASP A 169 18.58 4.96 -19.93
N GLY A 170 17.41 5.24 -20.53
CA GLY A 170 16.41 4.25 -20.91
C GLY A 170 15.48 3.81 -19.77
N VAL A 171 15.60 4.42 -18.58
CA VAL A 171 14.61 4.31 -17.50
C VAL A 171 14.01 5.69 -17.25
N VAL A 172 12.69 5.74 -17.05
CA VAL A 172 11.97 6.97 -16.69
C VAL A 172 11.21 6.80 -15.38
N LEU A 173 10.91 7.92 -14.74
CA LEU A 173 10.30 7.96 -13.41
C LEU A 173 8.85 8.42 -13.49
N GLU A 174 8.01 7.81 -12.65
CA GLU A 174 6.63 8.23 -12.38
C GLU A 174 6.50 8.65 -10.92
N CYS A 175 5.79 9.71 -10.62
CA CYS A 175 5.42 10.05 -9.25
C CYS A 175 3.91 10.22 -9.07
N PHE A 176 3.39 9.86 -7.89
CA PHE A 176 2.01 10.20 -7.54
C PHE A 176 1.90 11.67 -7.19
N ILE A 177 0.94 12.35 -7.83
CA ILE A 177 0.67 13.78 -7.61
C ILE A 177 -0.64 14.03 -6.87
N HIS A 178 -1.59 13.07 -6.90
CA HIS A 178 -2.90 13.26 -6.26
C HIS A 178 -3.52 11.95 -5.79
N GLY A 179 -4.29 12.03 -4.69
CA GLY A 179 -5.18 10.98 -4.21
C GLY A 179 -4.68 10.26 -2.96
N ALA A 180 -5.23 9.10 -2.69
CA ALA A 180 -5.08 8.40 -1.41
C ALA A 180 -3.63 8.02 -1.07
N LEU A 181 -3.19 8.38 0.16
CA LEU A 181 -1.95 7.89 0.75
C LEU A 181 -2.19 6.62 1.57
N CYS A 182 -1.21 5.71 1.53
CA CYS A 182 -1.08 4.62 2.49
C CYS A 182 -0.23 5.08 3.68
N TYR A 183 -0.53 4.60 4.89
CA TYR A 183 0.29 4.88 6.05
C TYR A 183 1.61 4.10 6.03
N CYS A 184 1.53 2.82 5.64
CA CYS A 184 2.70 1.98 5.52
C CYS A 184 3.38 2.15 4.16
N VAL A 185 4.69 1.98 4.15
CA VAL A 185 5.51 1.91 2.94
C VAL A 185 4.94 0.86 1.99
N SER A 186 4.82 1.23 0.74
CA SER A 186 4.30 0.34 -0.31
C SER A 186 5.13 -0.93 -0.41
N GLY A 187 4.47 -2.09 -0.47
CA GLY A 187 5.15 -3.40 -0.46
C GLY A 187 5.60 -3.90 0.92
N ARG A 188 5.42 -3.12 1.99
CA ARG A 188 5.83 -3.44 3.37
C ARG A 188 4.67 -3.40 4.36
N CYS A 189 3.46 -3.72 3.89
CA CYS A 189 2.25 -3.74 4.73
C CYS A 189 1.61 -5.13 4.72
N TYR A 190 1.69 -5.80 5.83
CA TYR A 190 1.11 -7.13 6.10
C TYR A 190 -0.09 -7.07 7.05
N TRP A 191 -0.51 -5.87 7.44
CA TRP A 191 -1.51 -5.64 8.47
C TRP A 191 -2.86 -6.27 8.13
N SER A 192 -3.27 -6.15 6.87
CA SER A 192 -4.53 -6.72 6.39
C SER A 192 -4.54 -8.25 6.41
N SER A 193 -3.43 -8.89 6.05
CA SER A 193 -3.25 -10.35 6.08
C SER A 193 -3.30 -10.89 7.51
N TYR A 194 -2.61 -10.20 8.42
CA TYR A 194 -2.60 -10.54 9.85
C TYR A 194 -4.00 -10.49 10.49
N MET A 195 -4.86 -9.58 10.01
CA MET A 195 -6.22 -9.38 10.54
C MET A 195 -7.27 -10.33 9.93
N GLY A 196 -6.90 -11.25 9.04
CA GLY A 196 -7.87 -12.18 8.49
C GLY A 196 -7.60 -12.71 7.08
N GLY A 197 -6.34 -12.93 6.71
CA GLY A 197 -5.95 -13.61 5.46
C GLY A 197 -6.23 -12.84 4.17
N LYS A 198 -6.61 -11.56 4.25
CA LYS A 198 -6.87 -10.71 3.09
C LYS A 198 -5.66 -9.85 2.79
N SER A 199 -4.75 -10.33 1.95
CA SER A 199 -3.50 -9.66 1.65
C SER A 199 -3.68 -8.35 0.89
N GLY A 200 -3.01 -7.28 1.39
CA GLY A 200 -2.87 -6.02 0.69
C GLY A 200 -1.99 -6.16 -0.56
N LEU A 201 -0.99 -7.03 -0.51
CA LEU A 201 -0.09 -7.34 -1.64
C LEU A 201 -0.77 -8.18 -2.73
N ARG A 202 -1.94 -8.74 -2.42
CA ARG A 202 -2.81 -9.46 -3.34
C ARG A 202 -4.09 -8.70 -3.70
N GLY A 203 -4.12 -7.37 -3.47
CA GLY A 203 -5.22 -6.50 -3.87
C GLY A 203 -6.46 -6.54 -2.99
N ARG A 204 -6.41 -7.18 -1.82
CA ARG A 204 -7.58 -7.39 -0.93
C ARG A 204 -7.47 -6.67 0.41
N CYS A 205 -6.78 -5.53 0.44
CA CYS A 205 -6.59 -4.75 1.65
C CYS A 205 -7.92 -4.31 2.26
N VAL A 206 -8.14 -4.63 3.56
CA VAL A 206 -9.31 -4.21 4.35
C VAL A 206 -9.08 -2.90 5.10
N GLN A 207 -8.02 -2.17 4.77
CA GLN A 207 -7.67 -0.85 5.29
C GLN A 207 -7.65 -0.77 6.83
N PRO A 208 -6.90 -1.64 7.54
CA PRO A 208 -6.82 -1.58 9.00
C PRO A 208 -6.28 -0.25 9.52
N CYS A 209 -5.39 0.41 8.78
CA CYS A 209 -4.86 1.74 9.12
C CYS A 209 -5.92 2.84 9.17
N ARG A 210 -7.10 2.65 8.58
CA ARG A 210 -8.19 3.63 8.59
C ARG A 210 -9.11 3.51 9.82
N ARG A 211 -8.92 2.50 10.65
CA ARG A 211 -9.77 2.24 11.82
C ARG A 211 -9.39 3.14 12.99
N VAL A 212 -10.29 3.19 13.97
CA VAL A 212 -10.09 3.90 15.24
C VAL A 212 -9.29 3.00 16.19
N TYR A 213 -8.22 3.53 16.77
CA TYR A 213 -7.39 2.84 17.76
C TYR A 213 -7.44 3.56 19.09
N GLN A 214 -7.09 2.87 20.18
CA GLN A 214 -7.10 3.39 21.54
C GLN A 214 -5.73 3.21 22.19
N GLN A 215 -5.20 4.21 22.84
CA GLN A 215 -4.00 4.12 23.65
C GLN A 215 -4.16 4.86 24.98
N GLY A 216 -3.54 4.34 26.05
CA GLY A 216 -3.46 4.95 27.39
C GLY A 216 -4.39 4.35 28.44
N GLY A 217 -4.01 4.56 29.72
CA GLY A 217 -4.74 4.13 30.92
C GLY A 217 -4.32 2.75 31.45
N ASN A 218 -4.31 2.60 32.80
CA ASN A 218 -4.06 1.32 33.49
C ASN A 218 -5.04 0.20 33.11
N THR A 219 -5.99 0.49 32.21
CA THR A 219 -7.15 -0.35 31.86
C THR A 219 -6.84 -1.33 30.73
N VAL A 220 -5.67 -1.26 30.08
CA VAL A 220 -5.26 -2.33 29.15
C VAL A 220 -5.20 -3.66 29.92
N GLN A 221 -4.66 -3.68 31.13
CA GLN A 221 -4.69 -4.86 32.01
C GLN A 221 -6.11 -5.26 32.41
N THR A 222 -6.99 -4.32 32.70
CA THR A 222 -8.40 -4.59 33.13
C THR A 222 -9.26 -5.09 31.96
N LEU A 223 -9.04 -4.63 30.74
CA LEU A 223 -9.77 -5.14 29.56
C LEU A 223 -9.31 -6.55 29.18
N PHE A 224 -8.03 -6.88 29.39
CA PHE A 224 -7.52 -8.23 29.18
C PHE A 224 -8.09 -9.22 30.21
N GLN A 225 -8.22 -8.83 31.47
CA GLN A 225 -8.85 -9.67 32.50
C GLN A 225 -10.32 -9.97 32.19
N LYS A 226 -11.07 -8.99 31.70
CA LYS A 226 -12.48 -9.20 31.27
C LYS A 226 -12.63 -10.04 29.99
N GLY A 227 -11.66 -9.99 29.07
CA GLY A 227 -11.66 -10.82 27.87
C GLY A 227 -11.32 -12.30 28.07
N GLN A 228 -10.69 -12.64 29.21
CA GLN A 228 -10.38 -14.03 29.57
C GLN A 228 -11.54 -14.75 30.31
N GLU A 229 -12.54 -14.01 30.80
CA GLU A 229 -13.73 -14.55 31.48
C GLU A 229 -14.93 -14.85 30.55
N ALA A 230 -14.77 -14.86 29.23
CA ALA A 230 -15.83 -15.31 28.34
C ALA A 230 -15.96 -16.83 28.37
N PRO A 231 -17.17 -17.39 28.65
CA PRO A 231 -17.36 -18.81 28.91
C PRO A 231 -17.12 -19.67 27.68
N ARG A 232 -16.41 -20.75 27.87
CA ARG A 232 -16.34 -21.87 26.91
C ARG A 232 -17.67 -22.64 26.96
N GLY A 233 -18.28 -22.78 25.83
CA GLY A 233 -19.14 -23.92 25.54
C GLY A 233 -20.65 -23.73 25.79
N GLY A 234 -21.42 -24.13 24.79
CA GLY A 234 -22.83 -24.49 24.95
C GLY A 234 -23.71 -23.98 23.82
N GLU A 235 -23.89 -24.82 22.81
CA GLU A 235 -25.09 -24.78 21.98
C GLU A 235 -26.34 -24.87 22.89
N GLN A 236 -27.30 -23.98 22.69
CA GLN A 236 -28.69 -24.38 22.55
C GLN A 236 -29.65 -23.18 22.39
N GLN A 237 -30.65 -23.46 21.62
CA GLN A 237 -31.82 -22.66 21.28
C GLN A 237 -32.57 -22.11 22.52
N GLY A 238 -33.16 -20.92 22.38
CA GLY A 238 -34.16 -20.49 23.33
C GLY A 238 -34.60 -19.03 23.19
N ARG A 239 -35.77 -18.84 22.59
CA ARG A 239 -36.54 -17.59 22.62
C ARG A 239 -36.87 -17.20 24.08
N GLY A 240 -36.80 -15.91 24.42
CA GLY A 240 -37.38 -15.42 25.66
C GLY A 240 -37.16 -13.93 25.89
N ARG A 241 -38.22 -13.18 25.80
CA ARG A 241 -38.39 -11.79 26.24
C ARG A 241 -37.88 -11.58 27.67
N PHE A 242 -37.31 -10.42 27.98
CA PHE A 242 -37.72 -9.61 29.13
C PHE A 242 -37.21 -8.19 29.02
N ALA A 243 -38.09 -7.25 29.35
CA ALA A 243 -37.94 -5.83 29.37
C ALA A 243 -37.62 -5.31 30.77
N GLU A 244 -37.14 -4.06 30.79
CA GLU A 244 -37.22 -3.02 31.85
C GLU A 244 -36.38 -3.16 33.14
N LYS A 245 -35.52 -2.18 33.37
CA LYS A 245 -35.79 -0.92 34.09
C LYS A 245 -34.57 -0.05 34.20
N ALA A 246 -34.75 1.17 33.73
CA ALA A 246 -33.83 2.27 33.90
C ALA A 246 -33.92 2.94 35.28
N ARG A 247 -32.83 3.53 35.74
CA ARG A 247 -32.89 4.74 36.59
C ARG A 247 -31.69 5.66 36.32
N SER A 248 -31.98 6.76 35.76
CA SER A 248 -31.57 8.16 35.88
C SER A 248 -30.35 8.50 36.76
N GLY A 249 -29.43 9.24 36.16
CA GLY A 249 -28.41 10.05 36.80
C GLY A 249 -27.72 10.94 35.77
N ARG A 250 -28.17 12.18 35.62
CA ARG A 250 -27.51 13.22 34.84
C ARG A 250 -26.28 13.77 35.59
N PRO A 251 -25.22 14.12 34.89
CA PRO A 251 -24.41 15.27 35.27
C PRO A 251 -24.41 16.36 34.18
N ARG A 252 -24.48 17.58 34.65
CA ARG A 252 -24.46 18.85 33.93
C ARG A 252 -23.11 19.05 33.23
N ILE A 253 -23.15 19.62 32.03
CA ILE A 253 -22.00 20.16 31.32
C ILE A 253 -22.01 21.70 31.51
N PRO A 254 -20.92 22.33 31.93
CA PRO A 254 -20.75 23.78 31.81
C PRO A 254 -20.21 24.12 30.41
N GLY A 255 -20.78 25.14 29.79
CA GLY A 255 -20.32 25.67 28.51
C GLY A 255 -19.01 26.44 28.65
N GLU A 256 -18.15 26.31 27.67
CA GLU A 256 -17.03 27.22 27.44
C GLU A 256 -16.91 27.62 25.98
N ARG A 257 -16.73 28.92 25.81
CA ARG A 257 -16.55 29.64 24.54
C ARG A 257 -15.17 29.30 23.96
N MET A 258 -15.12 28.98 22.67
CA MET A 258 -13.86 28.91 21.92
C MET A 258 -13.55 30.31 21.35
N ASN A 259 -12.48 30.91 21.83
CA ASN A 259 -11.70 31.90 21.09
C ASN A 259 -10.34 31.26 20.77
N GLY A 260 -9.96 31.29 19.50
CA GLY A 260 -8.69 30.78 19.02
C GLY A 260 -7.52 31.71 19.37
N THR A 261 -6.39 31.09 19.60
CA THR A 261 -5.03 31.50 19.19
C THR A 261 -4.09 30.38 19.60
N GLY A 262 -3.15 30.03 18.74
CA GLY A 262 -2.25 28.93 18.97
C GLY A 262 -1.31 29.13 20.14
N ASP A 263 -1.11 28.08 20.88
CA ASP A 263 0.04 27.97 21.77
C ASP A 263 0.31 26.49 22.09
N GLY A 264 1.60 26.12 22.03
CA GLY A 264 2.09 24.77 22.26
C GLY A 264 1.87 24.30 23.69
N ARG A 265 0.79 23.59 23.95
CA ARG A 265 0.50 23.04 25.28
C ARG A 265 1.14 21.66 25.44
N ARG A 266 2.15 21.58 26.29
CA ARG A 266 2.63 20.33 26.91
C ARG A 266 1.44 19.57 27.51
N LEU A 267 1.22 18.35 27.01
CA LEU A 267 0.21 17.42 27.53
C LEU A 267 0.56 17.05 29.00
N ARG A 268 -0.37 17.28 29.89
CA ARG A 268 -0.28 16.86 31.30
C ARG A 268 -0.53 15.33 31.41
N PRO A 269 0.20 14.58 32.25
CA PRO A 269 -0.05 13.16 32.48
C PRO A 269 -1.28 12.99 33.37
N GLY A 270 -2.38 12.57 32.79
CA GLY A 270 -3.62 12.22 33.50
C GLY A 270 -4.48 11.29 32.66
N GLY A 271 -4.48 10.02 33.03
CA GLY A 271 -5.11 8.81 32.54
C GLY A 271 -6.48 8.85 31.85
N ARG A 272 -6.65 9.54 30.71
CA ARG A 272 -7.80 9.35 29.82
C ARG A 272 -7.34 8.58 28.57
N PHE A 273 -8.11 7.56 28.17
CA PHE A 273 -7.95 6.92 26.87
C PHE A 273 -8.01 7.97 25.78
N GLN A 274 -6.99 8.01 24.94
CA GLN A 274 -7.05 8.74 23.69
C GLN A 274 -7.48 7.78 22.60
N THR A 275 -8.56 8.11 21.94
CA THR A 275 -9.12 7.35 20.82
C THR A 275 -8.93 8.18 19.57
N GLY A 276 -8.36 7.60 18.52
CA GLY A 276 -8.11 8.33 17.27
C GLY A 276 -7.79 7.43 16.10
N ARG A 277 -7.80 8.02 14.91
CA ARG A 277 -7.39 7.37 13.65
C ARG A 277 -5.91 7.61 13.38
N TYR A 278 -5.08 7.13 14.27
CA TYR A 278 -3.64 7.42 14.33
C TYR A 278 -2.82 7.01 13.11
N PHE A 279 -3.41 6.26 12.18
CA PHE A 279 -2.75 5.75 10.97
C PHE A 279 -3.52 6.12 9.69
N SER A 280 -4.53 6.99 9.79
CA SER A 280 -5.35 7.39 8.63
C SER A 280 -4.78 8.64 7.97
N CYS A 281 -4.04 8.45 6.87
CA CYS A 281 -3.51 9.55 6.09
C CYS A 281 -4.61 10.33 5.35
N GLN A 282 -4.41 11.63 5.19
CA GLN A 282 -5.12 12.49 4.25
C GLN A 282 -4.79 12.10 2.80
N ASP A 283 -5.44 12.72 1.81
CA ASP A 283 -5.11 12.51 0.40
C ASP A 283 -3.92 13.41 -0.02
N LEU A 284 -3.04 12.91 -0.86
CA LEU A 284 -1.97 13.69 -1.47
C LEU A 284 -2.57 14.72 -2.43
N SER A 285 -2.02 15.94 -2.47
CA SER A 285 -2.22 16.90 -3.54
C SER A 285 -0.95 17.71 -3.76
N MET A 286 -0.44 17.67 -4.99
CA MET A 286 0.77 18.36 -5.41
C MET A 286 0.47 19.61 -6.24
N ASP A 287 -0.77 20.07 -6.21
CA ASP A 287 -1.27 21.23 -6.96
C ASP A 287 -0.41 22.49 -6.85
N VAL A 288 0.14 22.74 -5.67
CA VAL A 288 1.04 23.89 -5.42
C VAL A 288 2.49 23.63 -5.81
N LEU A 289 2.87 22.39 -6.08
CA LEU A 289 4.25 21.96 -6.36
C LEU A 289 4.48 21.59 -7.85
N VAL A 290 3.47 21.74 -8.69
CA VAL A 290 3.55 21.39 -10.11
C VAL A 290 4.77 22.04 -10.76
N LYS A 291 5.02 23.34 -10.54
CA LYS A 291 6.18 24.06 -11.09
C LYS A 291 7.51 23.45 -10.64
N THR A 292 7.58 22.91 -9.43
CA THR A 292 8.80 22.27 -8.89
C THR A 292 9.01 20.88 -9.50
N LEU A 293 7.91 20.17 -9.82
CA LEU A 293 7.97 18.84 -10.43
C LEU A 293 8.27 18.89 -11.93
N THR A 294 7.86 19.98 -12.61
CA THR A 294 8.12 20.18 -14.04
C THR A 294 9.61 20.39 -14.26
N GLY A 295 10.18 19.69 -15.22
CA GLY A 295 11.60 19.81 -15.58
C GLY A 295 12.55 19.01 -14.70
N ILE A 296 12.07 18.19 -13.74
CA ILE A 296 12.93 17.20 -13.06
C ILE A 296 13.35 16.16 -14.10
N PRO A 297 14.65 15.98 -14.38
CA PRO A 297 15.11 15.00 -15.35
C PRO A 297 14.51 13.61 -15.09
N HIS A 298 14.25 12.83 -16.14
CA HIS A 298 13.63 11.51 -16.09
C HIS A 298 12.22 11.42 -15.47
N LEU A 299 11.70 12.43 -14.78
CA LEU A 299 10.34 12.44 -14.24
C LEU A 299 9.34 12.85 -15.32
N VAL A 300 8.83 11.86 -16.05
CA VAL A 300 7.98 12.08 -17.23
C VAL A 300 6.52 11.71 -17.02
N SER A 301 6.13 11.25 -15.83
CA SER A 301 4.76 10.80 -15.59
C SER A 301 4.23 11.25 -14.23
N TRP A 302 3.06 11.89 -14.26
CA TRP A 302 2.31 12.36 -13.10
C TRP A 302 1.08 11.48 -12.89
N LYS A 303 1.15 10.63 -11.86
CA LYS A 303 0.15 9.61 -11.58
C LYS A 303 -0.91 10.07 -10.59
N ILE A 304 -2.18 9.89 -10.95
CA ILE A 304 -3.33 10.16 -10.09
C ILE A 304 -3.83 8.84 -9.49
N GLU A 305 -3.96 8.75 -8.16
CA GLU A 305 -4.61 7.61 -7.49
C GLU A 305 -6.13 7.84 -7.46
N GLY A 306 -6.92 6.81 -7.81
CA GLY A 306 -8.37 6.97 -7.83
C GLY A 306 -9.17 5.81 -8.39
N ARG A 307 -8.61 4.60 -8.55
CA ARG A 307 -9.31 3.43 -9.13
C ARG A 307 -10.58 2.96 -8.40
N LYS A 308 -10.88 3.50 -7.23
CA LYS A 308 -12.12 3.30 -6.48
C LYS A 308 -13.00 4.56 -6.42
N LYS A 309 -12.66 5.56 -7.20
CA LYS A 309 -13.41 6.83 -7.30
C LYS A 309 -14.33 6.77 -8.52
N GLY A 310 -15.39 7.60 -8.50
CA GLY A 310 -16.30 7.74 -9.63
C GLY A 310 -15.79 8.64 -10.76
N PRO A 311 -16.50 8.69 -11.89
CA PRO A 311 -16.11 9.44 -13.08
C PRO A 311 -15.99 10.95 -12.84
N HIS A 312 -16.80 11.54 -11.96
CA HIS A 312 -16.70 12.93 -11.55
C HIS A 312 -15.32 13.27 -10.98
N TYR A 313 -14.82 12.44 -10.03
CA TYR A 313 -13.48 12.63 -9.47
C TYR A 313 -12.39 12.55 -10.53
N VAL A 314 -12.45 11.53 -11.40
CA VAL A 314 -11.44 11.31 -12.44
C VAL A 314 -11.40 12.49 -13.40
N TYR A 315 -12.56 12.89 -13.93
CA TYR A 315 -12.69 14.00 -14.88
C TYR A 315 -12.11 15.30 -14.31
N HIS A 316 -12.56 15.71 -13.13
CA HIS A 316 -12.13 16.96 -12.52
C HIS A 316 -10.66 16.95 -12.10
N THR A 317 -10.16 15.83 -11.57
CA THR A 317 -8.75 15.76 -11.16
C THR A 317 -7.82 15.81 -12.36
N VAL A 318 -8.10 15.07 -13.43
CA VAL A 318 -7.31 15.08 -14.67
C VAL A 318 -7.34 16.48 -15.29
N THR A 319 -8.52 17.08 -15.45
CA THR A 319 -8.69 18.43 -15.99
C THR A 319 -7.87 19.46 -15.20
N ALA A 320 -7.92 19.41 -13.87
CA ALA A 320 -7.18 20.35 -13.04
C ALA A 320 -5.65 20.23 -13.21
N TYR A 321 -5.13 19.02 -13.20
CA TYR A 321 -3.68 18.82 -13.37
C TYR A 321 -3.23 19.11 -14.81
N ARG A 322 -4.08 18.91 -15.80
CA ARG A 322 -3.78 19.33 -17.18
C ARG A 322 -3.67 20.85 -17.29
N ILE A 323 -4.63 21.60 -16.69
CA ILE A 323 -4.55 23.06 -16.64
C ILE A 323 -3.25 23.53 -15.96
N LEU A 324 -2.87 22.90 -14.85
CA LEU A 324 -1.64 23.24 -14.12
C LEU A 324 -0.37 22.92 -14.91
N ARG A 325 -0.34 21.79 -15.62
CA ARG A 325 0.78 21.36 -16.46
C ARG A 325 0.97 22.29 -17.65
N ASP A 326 -0.14 22.55 -18.35
CA ASP A 326 -0.11 23.31 -19.62
C ASP A 326 0.11 24.82 -19.38
N ASN A 327 -0.10 25.31 -18.15
CA ASN A 327 0.06 26.72 -17.76
C ASN A 327 0.90 26.86 -16.47
N PRO A 328 2.17 26.42 -16.46
CA PRO A 328 3.01 26.44 -15.26
C PRO A 328 3.34 27.89 -14.87
N GLY A 329 2.86 28.31 -13.70
CA GLY A 329 3.13 29.64 -13.15
C GLY A 329 2.07 30.69 -13.45
N ASP A 330 1.01 30.38 -14.18
CA ASP A 330 -0.16 31.28 -14.36
C ASP A 330 -1.04 31.27 -13.09
N PRO A 331 -1.22 32.42 -12.39
CA PRO A 331 -2.04 32.50 -11.19
C PRO A 331 -3.52 32.23 -11.42
N GLU A 332 -4.09 32.62 -12.57
CA GLU A 332 -5.51 32.39 -12.89
C GLU A 332 -5.78 30.92 -13.23
N ALA A 333 -4.90 30.30 -13.98
CA ALA A 333 -4.94 28.85 -14.23
C ALA A 333 -4.85 28.06 -12.91
N LYS A 334 -3.93 28.45 -12.02
CA LYS A 334 -3.81 27.86 -10.70
C LYS A 334 -5.09 27.98 -9.88
N LYS A 335 -5.67 29.17 -9.80
CA LYS A 335 -6.92 29.42 -9.08
C LYS A 335 -8.08 28.61 -9.65
N THR A 336 -8.16 28.50 -10.96
CA THR A 336 -9.16 27.67 -11.65
C THR A 336 -8.99 26.20 -11.29
N ALA A 337 -7.78 25.66 -11.38
CA ALA A 337 -7.47 24.27 -11.04
C ALA A 337 -7.76 23.95 -9.56
N GLU A 338 -7.38 24.84 -8.64
CA GLU A 338 -7.69 24.70 -7.21
C GLU A 338 -9.22 24.65 -6.97
N GLY A 339 -9.99 25.48 -7.67
CA GLY A 339 -11.45 25.46 -7.60
C GLY A 339 -12.03 24.13 -8.08
N ILE A 340 -11.49 23.57 -9.17
CA ILE A 340 -11.90 22.27 -9.72
C ILE A 340 -11.54 21.14 -8.71
N LEU A 341 -10.31 21.14 -8.15
CA LEU A 341 -9.87 20.13 -7.19
C LEU A 341 -10.70 20.14 -5.90
N GLN A 342 -11.13 21.30 -5.41
CA GLN A 342 -12.04 21.38 -4.27
C GLN A 342 -13.36 20.66 -4.52
N MET A 343 -13.84 20.66 -5.76
CA MET A 343 -15.08 19.98 -6.16
C MET A 343 -14.89 18.51 -6.53
N ALA A 344 -13.66 18.01 -6.63
CA ALA A 344 -13.36 16.62 -7.02
C ALA A 344 -13.73 15.55 -5.96
N LEU A 345 -14.32 15.92 -4.82
CA LEU A 345 -14.86 15.02 -3.79
C LEU A 345 -13.80 14.10 -3.16
N GLY A 346 -12.57 14.58 -3.03
CA GLY A 346 -11.48 13.91 -2.30
C GLY A 346 -11.68 13.96 -0.78
N ARG A 347 -10.67 13.52 -0.06
CA ARG A 347 -10.49 13.77 1.38
C ARG A 347 -9.68 15.06 1.58
N PRO A 348 -9.59 15.59 2.82
CA PRO A 348 -8.65 16.67 3.10
C PRO A 348 -7.26 16.37 2.59
N ASN A 349 -6.61 17.37 2.00
CA ASN A 349 -5.34 17.22 1.29
C ASN A 349 -4.13 17.46 2.20
N THR A 350 -3.02 16.79 1.85
CA THR A 350 -1.70 16.97 2.44
C THR A 350 -0.63 16.96 1.33
N ARG A 351 0.52 17.59 1.61
CA ARG A 351 1.72 17.49 0.78
C ARG A 351 2.66 16.39 1.28
N ALA A 352 2.22 15.61 2.25
CA ALA A 352 3.03 14.54 2.87
C ALA A 352 4.44 15.04 3.25
N ARG A 353 5.50 14.35 2.80
CA ARG A 353 6.90 14.71 3.04
C ARG A 353 7.54 15.51 1.90
N PHE A 354 6.81 15.82 0.84
CA PHE A 354 7.39 16.50 -0.34
C PHE A 354 8.06 17.83 -0.02
N LEU A 355 7.59 18.56 1.00
CA LEU A 355 8.25 19.79 1.46
C LEU A 355 9.05 19.50 2.75
N PRO A 356 10.39 19.61 2.72
CA PRO A 356 11.26 19.29 3.87
C PRO A 356 10.98 20.18 5.11
N GLN A 357 10.55 21.42 4.87
CA GLN A 357 10.30 22.42 5.91
C GLN A 357 9.03 22.16 6.72
N HIS A 358 8.15 21.32 6.23
CA HIS A 358 6.90 20.95 6.89
C HIS A 358 6.90 19.46 7.21
N THR A 359 7.42 19.09 8.38
CA THR A 359 7.29 17.74 8.96
C THR A 359 5.84 17.40 9.31
N ALA A 360 4.89 17.83 8.48
CA ALA A 360 3.49 17.51 8.67
C ALA A 360 3.29 16.01 8.46
N VAL A 361 3.10 15.30 9.55
CA VAL A 361 2.64 13.91 9.50
C VAL A 361 1.31 13.94 8.73
N PRO A 362 1.18 13.20 7.62
CA PRO A 362 -0.02 13.27 6.77
C PRO A 362 -1.25 12.61 7.41
N VAL A 363 -1.19 12.34 8.70
CA VAL A 363 -2.23 11.68 9.50
C VAL A 363 -3.05 12.72 10.23
N ASP A 364 -4.37 12.62 10.13
CA ASP A 364 -5.31 13.36 10.95
C ASP A 364 -6.06 12.41 11.89
N PRO A 365 -5.68 12.32 13.18
CA PRO A 365 -6.33 11.44 14.15
C PRO A 365 -7.80 11.74 14.40
N SER A 366 -8.22 12.99 14.18
CA SER A 366 -9.60 13.46 14.31
C SER A 366 -10.35 13.41 12.98
N GLY A 367 -9.62 13.23 11.88
CA GLY A 367 -10.12 13.31 10.52
C GLY A 367 -11.01 12.14 10.15
N GLN A 368 -11.71 12.32 9.04
CA GLN A 368 -12.57 11.29 8.48
C GLN A 368 -11.79 10.38 7.53
N THR A 369 -12.19 9.12 7.50
CA THR A 369 -11.58 8.11 6.63
C THR A 369 -12.18 8.08 5.24
N SER A 370 -13.42 8.53 5.11
CA SER A 370 -14.18 8.46 3.87
C SER A 370 -14.03 9.71 3.00
N SER A 371 -14.05 9.52 1.69
CA SER A 371 -14.07 10.64 0.73
C SER A 371 -15.42 11.37 0.75
N GLY A 372 -15.40 12.60 0.31
CA GLY A 372 -16.57 13.44 0.14
C GLY A 372 -16.36 14.86 0.68
N LEU A 373 -17.02 15.81 0.05
CA LEU A 373 -16.99 17.21 0.45
C LEU A 373 -18.01 17.45 1.56
N LEU A 374 -17.59 18.04 2.68
CA LEU A 374 -18.51 18.45 3.74
C LEU A 374 -19.46 19.52 3.22
N VAL A 375 -20.74 19.17 3.08
CA VAL A 375 -21.75 20.07 2.53
C VAL A 375 -22.72 20.62 3.55
N GLY A 376 -22.70 20.17 4.80
CA GLY A 376 -23.55 20.68 5.85
C GLY A 376 -23.55 19.81 7.11
N LYS A 377 -24.37 20.23 8.07
CA LYS A 377 -24.65 19.47 9.31
C LYS A 377 -26.16 19.29 9.44
N ILE A 378 -26.57 18.16 10.01
CA ILE A 378 -27.95 17.85 10.29
C ILE A 378 -28.54 18.89 11.23
N GLY A 379 -29.66 19.49 10.82
CA GLY A 379 -30.62 20.17 11.69
C GLY A 379 -31.84 19.26 11.88
N ILE A 380 -32.54 19.43 13.00
CA ILE A 380 -33.81 18.79 13.26
C ILE A 380 -34.86 19.88 13.35
N ASP A 381 -35.93 19.79 12.56
CA ASP A 381 -37.02 20.74 12.59
C ASP A 381 -37.95 20.55 13.80
N ARG A 382 -38.96 21.41 13.93
CA ARG A 382 -39.91 21.37 15.05
C ARG A 382 -40.75 20.07 15.07
N GLN A 383 -40.83 19.37 13.94
CA GLN A 383 -41.58 18.12 13.78
C GLN A 383 -40.69 16.86 13.91
N GLY A 384 -39.38 17.07 14.23
CA GLY A 384 -38.39 16.01 14.39
C GLY A 384 -37.81 15.52 13.05
N ALA A 385 -38.09 16.17 11.93
CA ALA A 385 -37.55 15.76 10.63
C ALA A 385 -36.12 16.29 10.41
N PRO A 386 -35.18 15.43 9.93
CA PRO A 386 -33.82 15.84 9.65
C PRO A 386 -33.74 16.67 8.37
N PHE A 387 -33.00 17.78 8.40
CA PHE A 387 -32.71 18.63 7.25
C PHE A 387 -31.27 19.07 7.24
N ILE A 388 -30.81 19.60 6.09
CA ILE A 388 -29.54 20.32 5.97
C ILE A 388 -29.74 21.68 5.31
N LYS A 389 -28.86 22.62 5.63
CA LYS A 389 -28.60 23.84 4.86
C LYS A 389 -27.24 23.70 4.21
N PRO A 390 -27.17 23.38 2.92
CA PRO A 390 -25.91 23.05 2.28
C PRO A 390 -25.00 24.28 2.10
N PHE A 391 -23.69 24.08 2.24
CA PHE A 391 -22.66 25.09 2.04
C PHE A 391 -22.39 25.41 0.56
N ILE A 392 -22.80 24.50 -0.33
CA ILE A 392 -22.72 24.62 -1.79
C ILE A 392 -24.06 24.23 -2.39
N PRO A 393 -24.38 24.61 -3.65
CA PRO A 393 -25.57 24.10 -4.33
C PRO A 393 -25.51 22.58 -4.45
N LEU A 394 -26.63 21.89 -4.20
CA LEU A 394 -26.81 20.46 -4.41
C LEU A 394 -27.67 20.23 -5.65
N LEU A 395 -27.22 19.32 -6.50
CA LEU A 395 -27.89 18.96 -7.76
C LEU A 395 -28.79 17.73 -7.57
N PRO A 396 -29.87 17.58 -8.37
CA PRO A 396 -30.62 16.33 -8.42
C PRO A 396 -29.69 15.17 -8.78
N LYS A 397 -29.82 14.03 -8.09
CA LYS A 397 -28.97 12.84 -8.20
C LYS A 397 -27.58 12.96 -7.57
N ASP A 398 -27.21 14.07 -6.94
CA ASP A 398 -26.08 14.09 -6.03
C ASP A 398 -26.29 13.02 -4.94
N TYR A 399 -25.23 12.33 -4.52
CA TYR A 399 -25.28 11.37 -3.41
C TYR A 399 -24.67 11.96 -2.16
N LEU A 400 -25.46 11.92 -1.09
CA LEU A 400 -25.03 12.38 0.23
C LEU A 400 -24.77 11.20 1.14
N ARG A 401 -23.72 11.28 1.96
CA ARG A 401 -23.51 10.45 3.12
C ARG A 401 -23.76 11.25 4.39
N VAL A 402 -24.61 10.73 5.26
CA VAL A 402 -24.87 11.27 6.60
C VAL A 402 -24.14 10.40 7.62
N GLY A 403 -23.26 11.00 8.42
CA GLY A 403 -22.39 10.26 9.34
C GLY A 403 -21.10 9.76 8.70
N VAL A 404 -20.39 8.90 9.42
CA VAL A 404 -19.06 8.37 9.05
C VAL A 404 -19.15 6.85 8.88
N GLU A 405 -18.54 6.31 7.82
CA GLU A 405 -18.60 4.87 7.48
C GLU A 405 -18.13 3.94 8.59
N ASP A 406 -17.15 4.39 9.40
CA ASP A 406 -16.56 3.58 10.46
C ASP A 406 -17.31 3.69 11.80
N GLU A 407 -18.35 4.49 11.87
CA GLU A 407 -19.23 4.57 13.04
C GLU A 407 -20.36 3.52 12.93
N ASN A 408 -20.94 3.19 14.09
CA ASN A 408 -22.02 2.21 14.17
C ASN A 408 -23.25 2.61 13.34
N TRP A 409 -23.32 3.84 12.89
CA TRP A 409 -24.42 4.36 12.11
C TRP A 409 -23.95 5.36 11.03
N HIS A 410 -24.28 5.06 9.81
CA HIS A 410 -24.24 5.99 8.67
C HIS A 410 -25.33 5.62 7.66
N THR A 411 -25.68 6.52 6.78
CA THR A 411 -26.59 6.26 5.67
C THR A 411 -26.23 7.08 4.46
N THR A 412 -26.53 6.55 3.27
CA THR A 412 -26.39 7.26 2.00
C THR A 412 -27.77 7.50 1.40
N LEU A 413 -27.95 8.66 0.76
CA LEU A 413 -29.22 9.01 0.14
C LEU A 413 -28.99 9.95 -1.07
N PRO A 414 -29.81 9.82 -2.12
CA PRO A 414 -29.77 10.73 -3.27
C PRO A 414 -30.46 12.05 -2.94
N VAL A 415 -29.96 13.13 -3.54
CA VAL A 415 -30.64 14.43 -3.61
C VAL A 415 -31.73 14.36 -4.67
N THR A 416 -32.97 14.67 -4.30
CA THR A 416 -34.11 14.54 -5.20
C THR A 416 -34.45 15.82 -5.99
N ARG A 417 -34.00 16.97 -5.50
CA ARG A 417 -34.26 18.28 -6.12
C ARG A 417 -33.07 19.21 -5.97
N PHE A 418 -32.94 20.14 -6.88
CA PHE A 418 -31.98 21.25 -6.75
C PHE A 418 -32.20 21.98 -5.43
N THR A 419 -31.12 22.21 -4.70
CA THR A 419 -31.14 22.96 -3.45
C THR A 419 -30.00 23.97 -3.47
N PRO A 420 -30.30 25.31 -3.50
CA PRO A 420 -29.26 26.32 -3.53
C PRO A 420 -28.46 26.34 -2.22
N LYS A 421 -27.28 26.96 -2.24
CA LYS A 421 -26.47 27.22 -1.04
C LYS A 421 -27.34 27.93 0.02
N GLY A 422 -27.34 27.42 1.24
CA GLY A 422 -28.14 27.92 2.35
C GLY A 422 -29.64 27.58 2.31
N GLY A 423 -30.11 27.01 1.20
CA GLY A 423 -31.49 26.49 1.10
C GLY A 423 -31.73 25.33 2.04
N THR A 424 -32.99 24.92 2.23
CA THR A 424 -33.32 23.80 3.12
C THR A 424 -33.64 22.53 2.31
N LEU A 425 -32.85 21.46 2.53
CA LEU A 425 -33.12 20.13 2.01
C LEU A 425 -33.56 19.21 3.16
N LEU A 426 -34.82 18.75 3.11
CA LEU A 426 -35.32 17.71 4.01
C LEU A 426 -34.74 16.34 3.59
N LEU A 427 -34.21 15.60 4.55
CA LEU A 427 -33.60 14.30 4.30
C LEU A 427 -34.58 13.17 4.63
N ARG A 428 -34.84 12.29 3.67
CA ARG A 428 -35.72 11.13 3.86
C ARG A 428 -34.94 9.99 4.52
N ILE A 429 -34.81 10.04 5.84
CA ILE A 429 -34.13 9.03 6.65
C ILE A 429 -35.19 8.27 7.47
N PRO A 430 -35.15 6.92 7.49
CA PRO A 430 -36.07 6.14 8.31
C PRO A 430 -36.04 6.55 9.79
N LYS A 431 -37.18 6.62 10.48
CA LYS A 431 -37.27 7.13 11.87
C LYS A 431 -36.35 6.41 12.84
N HIS A 432 -36.16 5.09 12.70
CA HIS A 432 -35.22 4.31 13.52
C HIS A 432 -33.74 4.60 13.25
N LYS A 433 -33.43 5.35 12.16
CA LYS A 433 -32.10 5.80 11.76
C LYS A 433 -31.95 7.32 11.77
N THR A 434 -32.85 8.05 12.43
CA THR A 434 -32.75 9.52 12.48
C THR A 434 -31.50 9.95 13.22
N PRO A 435 -30.60 10.72 12.56
CA PRO A 435 -29.37 11.19 13.18
C PRO A 435 -29.62 12.26 14.23
N LYS A 436 -28.69 12.42 15.15
CA LYS A 436 -28.67 13.57 16.05
C LYS A 436 -28.36 14.86 15.30
N ALA A 437 -28.86 15.99 15.78
CA ALA A 437 -28.46 17.30 15.27
C ALA A 437 -26.93 17.47 15.36
N GLY A 438 -26.35 18.13 14.37
CA GLY A 438 -24.90 18.37 14.28
C GLY A 438 -24.09 17.28 13.55
N VAL A 439 -24.67 16.13 13.22
CA VAL A 439 -24.01 15.10 12.42
C VAL A 439 -23.65 15.66 11.04
N CYS A 440 -22.42 15.44 10.61
CA CYS A 440 -21.89 15.93 9.34
C CYS A 440 -22.51 15.22 8.15
N VAL A 441 -22.74 15.97 7.07
CA VAL A 441 -23.25 15.46 5.78
C VAL A 441 -22.24 15.76 4.69
N TYR A 442 -21.91 14.76 3.90
CA TYR A 442 -20.90 14.81 2.85
C TYR A 442 -21.51 14.51 1.50
N LEU A 443 -21.13 15.28 0.50
CA LEU A 443 -21.36 14.96 -0.91
C LEU A 443 -20.28 13.94 -1.33
N ILE A 444 -20.71 12.74 -1.72
CA ILE A 444 -19.81 11.64 -2.04
C ILE A 444 -19.77 11.27 -3.52
N ASP A 445 -20.83 11.65 -4.27
CA ASP A 445 -20.88 11.53 -5.72
C ASP A 445 -21.73 12.65 -6.30
N ARG A 446 -21.33 13.18 -7.45
CA ARG A 446 -22.04 14.24 -8.17
C ARG A 446 -22.22 13.83 -9.63
N ARG A 447 -23.44 14.00 -10.14
CA ARG A 447 -23.79 13.71 -11.52
C ARG A 447 -24.19 15.00 -12.24
N GLU A 448 -23.18 15.70 -12.75
CA GLU A 448 -23.36 16.89 -13.54
C GLU A 448 -23.98 16.54 -14.89
N LYS A 449 -24.87 17.38 -15.39
CA LYS A 449 -25.54 17.14 -16.67
C LYS A 449 -24.55 17.18 -17.83
N GLU A 450 -23.65 18.14 -17.80
CA GLU A 450 -22.62 18.35 -18.83
C GLU A 450 -21.70 17.13 -18.88
N LEU A 451 -21.19 16.66 -17.73
CA LEU A 451 -20.36 15.46 -17.69
C LEU A 451 -21.14 14.22 -18.15
N THR A 452 -22.41 14.12 -17.79
CA THR A 452 -23.27 13.01 -18.25
C THR A 452 -23.44 13.00 -19.78
N GLN A 453 -23.59 14.17 -20.40
CA GLN A 453 -23.66 14.29 -21.86
C GLN A 453 -22.35 13.88 -22.52
N ILE A 454 -21.24 14.42 -22.04
CA ILE A 454 -19.89 14.06 -22.51
C ILE A 454 -19.66 12.53 -22.40
N LEU A 455 -19.98 11.92 -21.27
CA LEU A 455 -19.83 10.47 -21.10
C LEU A 455 -20.72 9.66 -22.04
N ASN A 456 -21.94 10.13 -22.34
CA ASN A 456 -22.81 9.47 -23.29
C ASN A 456 -22.27 9.54 -24.73
N GLU A 457 -21.67 10.66 -25.12
CA GLU A 457 -21.01 10.82 -26.43
C GLU A 457 -19.84 9.85 -26.57
N TRP A 458 -18.98 9.77 -25.56
CA TRP A 458 -17.86 8.83 -25.53
C TRP A 458 -18.34 7.37 -25.50
N GLN A 459 -19.42 7.10 -24.78
CA GLN A 459 -20.03 5.76 -24.76
C GLN A 459 -20.53 5.35 -26.17
N THR A 460 -21.16 6.28 -26.91
CA THR A 460 -21.58 6.03 -28.29
C THR A 460 -20.38 5.75 -29.19
N ARG A 461 -19.30 6.53 -29.08
CA ARG A 461 -18.06 6.27 -29.82
C ARG A 461 -17.49 4.88 -29.51
N ARG A 462 -17.45 4.48 -28.23
CA ARG A 462 -17.01 3.14 -27.81
C ARG A 462 -17.84 2.03 -28.46
N GLU A 463 -19.16 2.22 -28.54
CA GLU A 463 -20.06 1.24 -29.14
C GLU A 463 -19.84 1.05 -30.64
N CYS A 464 -19.31 2.06 -31.30
CA CYS A 464 -18.90 1.98 -32.72
C CYS A 464 -17.57 1.22 -32.92
N MET A 465 -16.76 1.01 -31.86
CA MET A 465 -15.51 0.27 -31.98
C MET A 465 -15.75 -1.20 -32.27
N PRO A 466 -14.94 -1.83 -33.16
CA PRO A 466 -15.09 -3.23 -33.52
C PRO A 466 -14.92 -4.14 -32.31
N GLU A 467 -15.73 -5.17 -32.22
CA GLU A 467 -15.54 -6.22 -31.24
C GLU A 467 -14.47 -7.19 -31.72
N ARG A 468 -13.41 -7.36 -30.92
CA ARG A 468 -12.38 -8.34 -31.20
C ARG A 468 -12.68 -9.63 -30.44
N THR A 469 -12.69 -10.75 -31.15
CA THR A 469 -12.76 -12.07 -30.53
C THR A 469 -11.42 -12.40 -29.86
N THR A 470 -11.47 -12.78 -28.62
CA THR A 470 -10.26 -13.19 -27.88
C THR A 470 -10.08 -14.70 -27.95
N GLU A 471 -9.01 -15.15 -28.61
CA GLU A 471 -8.66 -16.57 -28.68
C GLU A 471 -7.96 -17.05 -27.41
N ASN A 472 -8.09 -18.37 -27.14
CA ASN A 472 -7.41 -18.98 -26.01
C ASN A 472 -5.95 -19.29 -26.37
N VAL A 473 -5.04 -18.79 -25.54
CA VAL A 473 -3.61 -19.09 -25.63
C VAL A 473 -3.34 -20.38 -24.85
N THR A 474 -2.73 -21.35 -25.48
CA THR A 474 -2.38 -22.67 -24.89
C THR A 474 -0.92 -22.77 -24.46
N SER A 475 -0.05 -21.87 -24.95
CA SER A 475 1.36 -21.80 -24.58
C SER A 475 1.56 -21.45 -23.09
N ARG A 476 2.75 -21.83 -22.60
CA ARG A 476 3.14 -21.68 -21.19
C ARG A 476 4.53 -21.07 -21.09
N PRO A 477 4.88 -20.43 -19.98
CA PRO A 477 6.23 -19.94 -19.76
C PRO A 477 7.23 -21.11 -19.64
N ASN A 478 8.50 -20.80 -19.79
CA ASN A 478 9.57 -21.74 -19.53
C ASN A 478 9.49 -22.21 -18.07
N ARG A 479 9.62 -23.51 -17.86
CA ARG A 479 9.61 -24.06 -16.52
C ARG A 479 10.93 -23.76 -15.81
N VAL A 480 10.82 -23.30 -14.58
CA VAL A 480 11.98 -23.21 -13.68
C VAL A 480 12.50 -24.63 -13.41
N ILE A 481 13.81 -24.82 -13.53
CA ILE A 481 14.45 -26.11 -13.25
C ILE A 481 14.77 -26.15 -11.75
N PRO A 482 14.08 -27.00 -10.97
CA PRO A 482 14.34 -27.09 -9.56
C PRO A 482 15.66 -27.82 -9.27
N CYS A 483 16.30 -27.44 -8.17
CA CYS A 483 17.50 -28.10 -7.66
C CYS A 483 17.24 -28.74 -6.29
N ARG A 484 18.00 -29.77 -5.94
CA ARG A 484 18.03 -30.32 -4.59
C ARG A 484 19.16 -29.69 -3.80
N PHE A 485 18.90 -29.26 -2.59
CA PHE A 485 19.85 -28.57 -1.75
C PHE A 485 20.09 -29.31 -0.44
N THR A 486 21.29 -29.18 0.10
CA THR A 486 21.63 -29.63 1.43
C THR A 486 21.06 -28.66 2.48
N ARG A 487 20.96 -29.14 3.72
CA ARG A 487 20.56 -28.33 4.86
C ARG A 487 21.58 -27.21 5.12
N LEU A 488 21.09 -26.00 5.28
CA LEU A 488 21.85 -24.84 5.73
C LEU A 488 21.60 -24.60 7.24
N PRO A 489 22.48 -23.85 7.93
CA PRO A 489 22.23 -23.46 9.31
C PRO A 489 20.94 -22.66 9.45
N ASP A 490 20.13 -22.96 10.47
CA ASP A 490 18.99 -22.11 10.84
C ASP A 490 19.51 -20.72 11.26
N MET A 491 18.71 -19.67 11.06
CA MET A 491 19.10 -18.29 11.36
C MET A 491 18.35 -17.76 12.59
N VAL A 492 19.04 -17.04 13.47
CA VAL A 492 18.44 -16.29 14.56
C VAL A 492 18.79 -14.82 14.40
N VAL A 493 17.77 -14.01 14.11
CA VAL A 493 17.90 -12.55 13.93
C VAL A 493 17.70 -11.89 15.27
N HIS A 494 18.73 -11.24 15.78
CA HIS A 494 18.71 -10.58 17.09
C HIS A 494 18.34 -9.10 16.95
N ALA A 495 17.50 -8.60 17.86
CA ALA A 495 17.16 -7.17 17.96
C ALA A 495 18.32 -6.31 18.50
N SER A 496 19.23 -6.92 19.24
CA SER A 496 20.43 -6.30 19.82
C SER A 496 21.56 -7.31 19.87
N LEU A 497 22.78 -6.84 20.12
CA LEU A 497 23.94 -7.72 20.25
C LEU A 497 23.69 -8.79 21.33
N PRO A 498 23.81 -10.09 20.99
CA PRO A 498 23.65 -11.16 21.97
C PRO A 498 24.73 -11.08 23.04
N GLN A 499 24.32 -11.21 24.30
CA GLN A 499 25.25 -11.13 25.45
C GLN A 499 25.63 -12.54 25.94
N GLY A 500 26.92 -12.76 26.22
CA GLY A 500 27.43 -13.91 26.98
C GLY A 500 27.54 -15.23 26.22
N LYS A 501 27.17 -16.35 26.88
CA LYS A 501 27.41 -17.74 26.43
C LYS A 501 26.67 -18.13 25.14
N GLU A 502 25.69 -17.34 24.66
CA GLU A 502 24.94 -17.61 23.42
C GLU A 502 25.86 -17.63 22.20
N THR A 503 27.02 -16.98 22.25
CA THR A 503 28.00 -16.97 21.16
C THR A 503 28.93 -18.20 21.20
N ARG A 504 28.91 -19.03 22.26
CA ARG A 504 29.82 -20.17 22.46
C ARG A 504 29.18 -21.55 22.28
N GLY A 505 27.86 -21.63 22.11
CA GLY A 505 27.14 -22.88 21.86
C GLY A 505 27.49 -23.50 20.52
N ALA A 506 27.54 -24.83 20.42
CA ALA A 506 27.81 -25.59 19.20
C ALA A 506 26.95 -25.04 18.04
N ARG A 507 27.56 -24.77 16.91
CA ARG A 507 27.07 -24.09 15.68
C ARG A 507 25.84 -24.76 15.03
N LYS A 508 24.69 -24.79 15.73
CA LYS A 508 23.44 -25.27 15.16
C LYS A 508 22.69 -24.18 14.36
N PHE A 509 23.04 -22.91 14.53
CA PHE A 509 22.42 -21.78 13.87
C PHE A 509 23.40 -20.64 13.57
N LEU A 510 23.09 -19.83 12.61
CA LEU A 510 23.76 -18.57 12.27
C LEU A 510 23.10 -17.42 13.05
N SER A 511 23.84 -16.77 13.94
CA SER A 511 23.42 -15.53 14.58
C SER A 511 23.42 -14.40 13.56
N CYS A 512 22.35 -13.64 13.48
CA CYS A 512 22.19 -12.56 12.52
C CYS A 512 21.90 -11.23 13.22
N LEU A 513 22.44 -10.14 12.67
CA LEU A 513 22.27 -8.77 13.16
C LEU A 513 21.76 -7.84 12.07
N TRP A 514 20.88 -6.92 12.44
CA TRP A 514 20.50 -5.84 11.56
C TRP A 514 21.68 -4.89 11.32
N VAL A 515 21.97 -4.57 10.07
CA VAL A 515 23.03 -3.60 9.72
C VAL A 515 22.63 -2.21 10.22
N SER A 516 23.47 -1.65 11.06
CA SER A 516 23.33 -0.31 11.63
C SER A 516 24.71 0.19 12.07
N SER A 517 24.85 1.48 12.31
CA SER A 517 26.10 2.04 12.84
C SER A 517 26.51 1.39 14.18
N LYS A 518 25.53 0.98 15.00
CA LYS A 518 25.79 0.31 16.29
C LYS A 518 26.28 -1.12 16.12
N SER A 519 25.63 -1.89 15.23
CA SER A 519 26.02 -3.29 14.99
C SER A 519 27.33 -3.42 14.25
N ALA A 520 27.63 -2.48 13.33
CA ALA A 520 28.90 -2.46 12.60
C ALA A 520 30.11 -2.03 13.46
N ALA A 521 29.88 -1.49 14.66
CA ALA A 521 30.94 -1.11 15.60
C ALA A 521 31.43 -2.24 16.52
N ILE A 522 31.02 -3.51 16.26
CA ILE A 522 31.52 -4.67 17.02
C ILE A 522 32.95 -5.01 16.61
N SER A 523 33.64 -5.83 17.46
CA SER A 523 35.01 -6.25 17.20
C SER A 523 35.16 -6.95 15.84
N HIS A 524 36.17 -6.56 15.05
CA HIS A 524 36.52 -7.15 13.76
C HIS A 524 36.71 -8.68 13.84
N THR A 525 37.17 -9.21 14.99
CA THR A 525 37.44 -10.65 15.19
C THR A 525 36.19 -11.53 15.16
N VAL A 526 35.00 -10.96 15.25
CA VAL A 526 33.74 -11.71 15.28
C VAL A 526 32.79 -11.40 14.13
N ILE A 527 33.07 -10.37 13.30
CA ILE A 527 32.22 -9.92 12.20
C ILE A 527 31.89 -11.06 11.20
N ASN A 528 32.88 -11.92 10.92
CA ASN A 528 32.72 -13.07 10.00
C ASN A 528 31.86 -14.21 10.56
N ARG A 529 31.43 -14.12 11.82
CA ARG A 529 30.61 -15.15 12.49
C ARG A 529 29.12 -14.82 12.41
N PHE A 530 28.77 -13.62 11.98
CA PHE A 530 27.38 -13.15 11.90
C PHE A 530 26.86 -13.12 10.46
N GLY A 531 25.55 -13.35 10.32
CA GLY A 531 24.79 -12.96 9.15
C GLY A 531 24.34 -11.49 9.28
N TRP A 532 24.49 -10.70 8.24
CA TRP A 532 24.22 -9.27 8.24
C TRP A 532 22.93 -8.96 7.48
N TRP A 533 21.90 -8.53 8.20
CA TRP A 533 20.58 -8.23 7.64
C TRP A 533 20.45 -6.76 7.32
N LEU A 534 20.25 -6.40 6.04
CA LEU A 534 19.92 -5.04 5.66
C LEU A 534 18.46 -4.74 6.04
N PRO A 535 18.14 -3.48 6.43
CA PRO A 535 16.76 -3.10 6.72
C PRO A 535 15.88 -3.23 5.47
N PRO A 536 14.57 -3.52 5.59
CA PRO A 536 13.68 -3.72 4.45
C PRO A 536 13.48 -2.50 3.56
N VAL A 537 13.79 -1.32 4.08
CA VAL A 537 13.69 -0.04 3.37
C VAL A 537 14.91 0.79 3.69
N ILE A 538 15.56 1.28 2.66
CA ILE A 538 16.66 2.26 2.71
C ILE A 538 16.20 3.44 1.86
N TRP A 539 16.26 4.65 2.41
CA TRP A 539 15.86 5.87 1.71
C TRP A 539 17.04 6.51 0.97
N PRO A 540 16.80 7.42 0.02
CA PRO A 540 17.90 8.05 -0.73
C PRO A 540 18.95 8.69 0.17
N ASP A 541 18.54 9.44 1.19
CA ASP A 541 19.44 10.09 2.15
C ASP A 541 20.25 9.09 3.00
N GLU A 542 19.82 7.82 3.10
CA GLU A 542 20.49 6.77 3.86
C GLU A 542 21.43 5.90 2.99
N GLU A 543 21.33 5.93 1.65
CA GLU A 543 22.03 5.00 0.76
C GLU A 543 23.54 5.03 0.98
N ASP A 544 24.17 6.19 0.98
CA ASP A 544 25.61 6.35 1.16
C ASP A 544 26.11 5.82 2.52
N GLN A 545 25.29 5.97 3.56
CA GLN A 545 25.60 5.40 4.87
C GLN A 545 25.59 3.87 4.81
N PHE A 546 24.55 3.27 4.23
CA PHE A 546 24.48 1.81 4.13
C PHE A 546 25.55 1.24 3.20
N ARG A 547 25.88 1.90 2.12
CA ARG A 547 26.98 1.53 1.22
C ARG A 547 28.32 1.48 1.98
N ARG A 548 28.61 2.51 2.79
CA ARG A 548 29.82 2.53 3.63
C ARG A 548 29.80 1.44 4.70
N LEU A 549 28.66 1.20 5.35
CA LEU A 549 28.55 0.13 6.36
C LEU A 549 28.79 -1.25 5.75
N VAL A 550 28.18 -1.54 4.60
CA VAL A 550 28.40 -2.79 3.85
C VAL A 550 29.88 -2.96 3.48
N LEU A 551 30.51 -1.93 2.93
CA LEU A 551 31.92 -1.97 2.55
C LEU A 551 32.85 -2.23 3.74
N ASN A 552 32.60 -1.59 4.87
CA ASN A 552 33.39 -1.80 6.09
C ASN A 552 33.21 -3.23 6.64
N LEU A 553 31.97 -3.70 6.74
CA LEU A 553 31.70 -5.08 7.15
C LEU A 553 32.38 -6.09 6.23
N TRP A 554 32.37 -5.84 4.93
CA TRP A 554 33.03 -6.67 3.94
C TRP A 554 34.55 -6.73 4.15
N ARG A 555 35.19 -5.56 4.32
CA ARG A 555 36.63 -5.46 4.60
C ARG A 555 37.03 -6.16 5.90
N ASP A 556 36.13 -6.16 6.88
CA ASP A 556 36.30 -6.82 8.17
C ASP A 556 35.96 -8.33 8.12
N GLY A 557 35.68 -8.87 6.93
CA GLY A 557 35.52 -10.30 6.69
C GLY A 557 34.07 -10.81 6.71
N ALA A 558 33.04 -9.95 6.74
CA ALA A 558 31.67 -10.39 6.56
C ALA A 558 31.47 -11.00 5.16
N ARG A 559 30.80 -12.16 5.10
CA ARG A 559 30.51 -12.87 3.84
C ARG A 559 29.08 -13.41 3.76
N SER A 560 28.28 -13.23 4.81
CA SER A 560 26.87 -13.66 4.84
C SER A 560 25.97 -12.44 5.00
N PHE A 561 25.22 -12.11 3.95
CA PHE A 561 24.32 -10.97 3.91
C PHE A 561 22.89 -11.42 3.58
N VAL A 562 21.91 -10.82 4.26
CA VAL A 562 20.50 -10.99 3.96
C VAL A 562 19.94 -9.64 3.49
N LEU A 563 19.49 -9.61 2.24
CA LEU A 563 18.97 -8.42 1.59
C LEU A 563 17.44 -8.48 1.62
N ASN A 564 16.81 -7.53 2.27
CA ASN A 564 15.36 -7.50 2.46
C ASN A 564 14.60 -6.71 1.36
N SER A 565 15.33 -6.26 0.36
CA SER A 565 14.82 -5.82 -0.93
C SER A 565 15.73 -6.37 -2.03
N PRO A 566 15.22 -6.89 -3.15
CA PRO A 566 16.05 -7.39 -4.25
C PRO A 566 17.01 -6.32 -4.77
N TRP A 567 16.58 -5.07 -4.73
CA TRP A 567 17.31 -3.90 -5.23
C TRP A 567 18.55 -3.55 -4.42
N GLN A 568 18.69 -4.10 -3.21
CA GLN A 568 19.85 -3.87 -2.34
C GLN A 568 21.14 -4.51 -2.87
N VAL A 569 21.09 -5.38 -3.89
CA VAL A 569 22.30 -5.84 -4.61
C VAL A 569 23.09 -4.68 -5.19
N GLY A 570 22.42 -3.59 -5.57
CA GLY A 570 23.08 -2.36 -6.05
C GLY A 570 23.94 -1.64 -5.02
N LEU A 571 23.90 -2.03 -3.74
CA LEU A 571 24.80 -1.50 -2.69
C LEU A 571 26.15 -2.24 -2.64
N PHE A 572 26.30 -3.34 -3.36
CA PHE A 572 27.51 -4.17 -3.42
C PHE A 572 28.25 -3.94 -4.74
N THR A 573 29.58 -4.06 -4.70
CA THR A 573 30.38 -3.99 -5.93
C THR A 573 30.34 -5.34 -6.66
N THR A 574 30.70 -5.33 -7.95
CA THR A 574 30.77 -6.56 -8.75
C THR A 574 31.71 -7.59 -8.11
N GLU A 575 32.89 -7.14 -7.59
CA GLU A 575 33.83 -8.04 -6.91
C GLU A 575 33.24 -8.69 -5.67
N MET A 576 32.33 -8.01 -4.94
CA MET A 576 31.65 -8.59 -3.79
C MET A 576 30.61 -9.62 -4.21
N LEU A 577 29.91 -9.37 -5.33
CA LEU A 577 28.89 -10.27 -5.85
C LEU A 577 29.51 -11.52 -6.48
N ASP A 578 30.70 -11.41 -7.04
CA ASP A 578 31.44 -12.51 -7.71
C ASP A 578 32.31 -13.34 -6.73
N ASP A 579 32.40 -12.92 -5.43
CA ASP A 579 33.16 -13.70 -4.43
C ASP A 579 32.41 -15.00 -4.06
N GLU A 580 32.93 -16.13 -4.50
CA GLU A 580 32.37 -17.47 -4.23
C GLU A 580 32.19 -17.80 -2.74
N LYS A 581 32.88 -17.07 -1.83
CA LYS A 581 32.74 -17.23 -0.39
C LYS A 581 31.57 -16.44 0.17
N ALA A 582 31.02 -15.51 -0.60
CA ALA A 582 29.90 -14.68 -0.20
C ALA A 582 28.56 -15.43 -0.34
N ALA A 583 27.69 -15.22 0.62
CA ALA A 583 26.33 -15.73 0.61
C ALA A 583 25.35 -14.57 0.68
N PHE A 584 24.61 -14.36 -0.39
CA PHE A 584 23.57 -13.36 -0.49
C PHE A 584 22.20 -14.04 -0.41
N THR A 585 21.49 -13.86 0.68
CA THR A 585 20.17 -14.44 0.90
C THR A 585 19.10 -13.38 0.67
N ALA A 586 18.14 -13.65 -0.20
CA ALA A 586 16.96 -12.79 -0.32
C ALA A 586 16.08 -12.95 0.92
N GLY A 587 15.89 -11.86 1.66
CA GLY A 587 15.17 -11.86 2.93
C GLY A 587 13.65 -11.95 2.77
N PRO A 588 12.92 -12.19 3.88
CA PRO A 588 11.46 -12.43 3.83
C PRO A 588 10.66 -11.20 3.39
N PHE A 589 11.23 -10.01 3.46
CA PHE A 589 10.61 -8.78 2.96
C PHE A 589 10.72 -8.61 1.44
N CYS A 590 11.46 -9.45 0.73
CA CYS A 590 11.41 -9.53 -0.74
C CYS A 590 10.06 -10.04 -1.26
N ASN A 591 9.17 -10.50 -0.38
CA ASN A 591 7.81 -10.98 -0.68
C ASN A 591 7.77 -12.16 -1.69
N ILE A 592 8.73 -13.07 -1.58
CA ILE A 592 8.89 -14.21 -2.49
C ILE A 592 7.71 -15.16 -2.33
N SER A 593 6.98 -15.39 -3.43
CA SER A 593 5.73 -16.16 -3.42
C SER A 593 5.64 -17.23 -4.53
N ASN A 594 6.60 -17.29 -5.47
CA ASN A 594 6.59 -18.24 -6.57
C ASN A 594 8.00 -18.61 -7.05
N PRO A 595 8.18 -19.73 -7.77
CA PRO A 595 9.50 -20.19 -8.21
C PRO A 595 10.13 -19.31 -9.28
N ALA A 596 9.34 -18.61 -10.09
CA ALA A 596 9.87 -17.73 -11.14
C ALA A 596 10.56 -16.50 -10.50
N THR A 597 10.00 -15.95 -9.40
CA THR A 597 10.68 -14.90 -8.61
C THR A 597 12.01 -15.41 -8.05
N VAL A 598 12.06 -16.66 -7.57
CA VAL A 598 13.32 -17.24 -7.07
C VAL A 598 14.34 -17.39 -8.20
N ASN A 599 13.91 -17.70 -9.42
CA ASN A 599 14.79 -17.76 -10.57
C ASN A 599 15.38 -16.39 -10.91
N VAL A 600 14.56 -15.35 -10.95
CA VAL A 600 15.04 -13.97 -11.17
C VAL A 600 16.06 -13.58 -10.09
N LEU A 601 15.79 -13.90 -8.83
CA LEU A 601 16.74 -13.62 -7.74
C LEU A 601 18.08 -14.38 -7.92
N LYS A 602 18.03 -15.63 -8.38
CA LYS A 602 19.24 -16.39 -8.73
C LYS A 602 20.06 -15.65 -9.81
N ASP A 603 19.41 -15.17 -10.84
CA ASP A 603 20.06 -14.42 -11.92
C ASP A 603 20.60 -13.06 -11.46
N MET A 604 20.03 -12.49 -10.39
CA MET A 604 20.54 -11.30 -9.69
C MET A 604 21.71 -11.59 -8.72
N GLY A 605 22.18 -12.86 -8.60
CA GLY A 605 23.31 -13.24 -7.76
C GLY A 605 22.95 -13.72 -6.34
N PHE A 606 21.68 -13.92 -6.03
CA PHE A 606 21.30 -14.50 -4.74
C PHE A 606 21.61 -15.99 -4.68
N THR A 607 22.09 -16.47 -3.51
CA THR A 607 22.48 -17.87 -3.26
C THR A 607 21.45 -18.64 -2.46
N ALA A 608 20.51 -17.97 -1.80
CA ALA A 608 19.39 -18.53 -1.06
C ALA A 608 18.23 -17.53 -1.00
N ALA A 609 17.03 -17.98 -0.60
CA ALA A 609 15.87 -17.12 -0.49
C ALA A 609 14.98 -17.51 0.69
N ILE A 610 14.40 -16.51 1.37
CA ILE A 610 13.42 -16.68 2.45
C ILE A 610 12.04 -16.29 1.91
N VAL A 611 11.13 -17.26 1.91
CA VAL A 611 9.80 -17.05 1.35
C VAL A 611 8.96 -16.08 2.18
N SER A 612 7.99 -15.43 1.54
CA SER A 612 7.06 -14.51 2.20
C SER A 612 6.24 -15.22 3.28
N PRO A 613 6.17 -14.69 4.51
CA PRO A 613 5.31 -15.26 5.55
C PRO A 613 3.81 -15.08 5.27
N GLU A 614 3.43 -14.40 4.20
CA GLU A 614 2.03 -14.27 3.77
C GLU A 614 1.47 -15.49 3.04
N LEU A 615 2.30 -16.47 2.68
CA LEU A 615 1.85 -17.69 2.00
C LEU A 615 0.96 -18.57 2.89
N GLY A 616 0.06 -19.34 2.28
CA GLY A 616 -0.71 -20.39 2.96
C GLY A 616 0.03 -21.72 2.99
N SER A 617 -0.45 -22.69 3.77
CA SER A 617 0.17 -24.00 3.95
C SER A 617 0.45 -24.72 2.63
N ARG A 618 -0.51 -24.72 1.71
CA ARG A 618 -0.36 -25.35 0.40
C ARG A 618 0.83 -24.76 -0.39
N ASP A 619 0.90 -23.42 -0.46
CA ASP A 619 1.96 -22.74 -1.21
C ASP A 619 3.32 -22.96 -0.53
N PHE A 620 3.38 -22.96 0.82
CA PHE A 620 4.59 -23.29 1.57
C PHE A 620 5.10 -24.70 1.27
N LEU A 621 4.21 -25.70 1.23
CA LEU A 621 4.60 -27.10 1.04
C LEU A 621 4.97 -27.42 -0.43
N GLU A 622 4.47 -26.66 -1.39
CA GLU A 622 4.73 -26.84 -2.81
C GLU A 622 6.03 -26.16 -3.27
N LEU A 623 6.28 -24.94 -2.80
CA LEU A 623 7.31 -24.06 -3.34
C LEU A 623 8.75 -24.63 -3.30
N PRO A 624 9.21 -25.33 -2.23
CA PRO A 624 10.60 -25.84 -2.19
C PRO A 624 10.90 -26.85 -3.31
N ARG A 625 9.91 -27.62 -3.75
CA ARG A 625 10.06 -28.61 -4.81
C ARG A 625 10.21 -28.00 -6.21
N LEU A 626 9.87 -26.73 -6.34
CA LEU A 626 9.90 -25.97 -7.60
C LEU A 626 11.04 -24.96 -7.64
N SER A 627 11.81 -24.83 -6.56
CA SER A 627 12.80 -23.77 -6.39
C SER A 627 14.16 -24.07 -7.02
N PRO A 628 14.78 -23.09 -7.72
CA PRO A 628 16.14 -23.17 -8.22
C PRO A 628 17.21 -22.77 -7.18
N LEU A 629 16.80 -22.30 -5.98
CA LEU A 629 17.67 -21.91 -4.86
C LEU A 629 17.24 -22.60 -3.56
N PRO A 630 18.16 -22.78 -2.57
CA PRO A 630 17.79 -23.20 -1.22
C PRO A 630 16.78 -22.24 -0.63
N LEU A 631 15.67 -22.76 -0.09
CA LEU A 631 14.65 -21.93 0.55
C LEU A 631 14.70 -22.03 2.07
N GLY A 632 14.51 -20.87 2.69
CA GLY A 632 14.20 -20.72 4.10
C GLY A 632 12.83 -20.11 4.32
N MET A 633 12.35 -20.16 5.57
CA MET A 633 11.14 -19.44 5.97
C MET A 633 11.21 -18.96 7.41
N VAL A 634 10.45 -17.90 7.72
CA VAL A 634 10.29 -17.43 9.10
C VAL A 634 9.41 -18.41 9.86
N LEU A 635 10.03 -19.15 10.79
CA LEU A 635 9.36 -20.18 11.58
C LEU A 635 8.70 -19.62 12.84
N ALA A 636 9.37 -18.67 13.49
CA ALA A 636 8.90 -18.10 14.75
C ALA A 636 9.42 -16.69 15.00
N GLY A 637 8.75 -15.95 15.87
CA GLY A 637 9.22 -14.67 16.40
C GLY A 637 8.31 -13.49 16.08
N CYS A 638 8.84 -12.27 16.26
CA CYS A 638 8.11 -11.04 16.05
C CYS A 638 8.14 -10.63 14.57
N TRP A 639 7.00 -10.71 13.90
CA TRP A 639 6.84 -10.23 12.53
C TRP A 639 6.11 -8.89 12.52
N PRO A 640 6.66 -7.81 11.92
CA PRO A 640 5.98 -6.53 11.82
C PRO A 640 4.80 -6.61 10.85
N VAL A 641 3.67 -6.05 11.24
CA VAL A 641 2.49 -5.96 10.35
C VAL A 641 2.58 -4.80 9.37
N GLY A 642 3.47 -3.84 9.61
CA GLY A 642 3.70 -2.74 8.70
C GLY A 642 4.87 -1.86 9.13
N MET A 643 5.40 -1.12 8.17
CA MET A 643 6.47 -0.14 8.34
C MET A 643 6.03 1.18 7.75
N SER A 644 6.36 2.29 8.41
CA SER A 644 5.96 3.62 7.95
C SER A 644 7.09 4.61 8.16
N ARG A 645 7.28 5.50 7.19
CA ARG A 645 8.16 6.67 7.31
C ARG A 645 7.47 7.85 7.99
N TYR A 646 6.13 7.79 8.06
CA TYR A 646 5.33 8.83 8.67
C TYR A 646 5.27 8.65 10.17
N GLY A 647 5.98 8.89 11.05
CA GLY A 647 5.91 8.73 12.51
C GLY A 647 4.52 8.41 13.10
N THR A 648 4.41 8.26 14.37
CA THR A 648 3.14 7.99 15.06
C THR A 648 2.61 9.26 15.71
N LEU A 649 1.63 9.92 15.12
CA LEU A 649 0.95 11.04 15.75
C LEU A 649 -0.09 10.52 16.74
N GLY A 650 0.13 10.73 18.05
CA GLY A 650 -0.79 10.32 19.11
C GLY A 650 -0.66 8.87 19.60
N VAL A 651 0.26 8.09 19.03
CA VAL A 651 0.64 6.78 19.56
C VAL A 651 2.03 6.85 20.17
N ARG A 652 2.17 6.41 21.42
CA ARG A 652 3.45 6.34 22.10
C ARG A 652 4.20 5.07 21.68
N LEU A 653 5.47 5.24 21.35
CA LEU A 653 6.33 4.13 20.99
C LEU A 653 6.58 3.22 22.21
N ASN A 654 6.72 1.92 21.96
CA ASN A 654 6.96 0.88 22.97
C ASN A 654 5.85 0.76 24.03
N GLU A 655 4.67 1.30 23.77
CA GLU A 655 3.48 1.13 24.59
C GLU A 655 2.36 0.45 23.78
N PRO A 656 1.48 -0.36 24.42
CA PRO A 656 0.41 -1.02 23.73
C PRO A 656 -0.67 -0.03 23.25
N PHE A 657 -1.21 -0.29 22.07
CA PHE A 657 -2.44 0.33 21.59
C PHE A 657 -3.40 -0.75 21.06
N MET A 658 -4.70 -0.48 21.11
CA MET A 658 -5.76 -1.46 20.85
C MET A 658 -6.50 -1.16 19.57
N SER A 659 -6.76 -2.21 18.78
CA SER A 659 -7.68 -2.13 17.64
C SER A 659 -9.16 -2.10 18.11
N PRO A 660 -10.13 -1.76 17.23
CA PRO A 660 -11.55 -1.84 17.54
C PRO A 660 -12.04 -3.26 17.95
N LYS A 661 -11.26 -4.27 17.63
CA LYS A 661 -11.52 -5.68 18.03
C LYS A 661 -10.77 -6.10 19.29
N HIS A 662 -10.24 -5.12 20.04
CA HIS A 662 -9.46 -5.34 21.27
C HIS A 662 -8.18 -6.18 21.05
N GLU A 663 -7.61 -6.14 19.85
CA GLU A 663 -6.32 -6.73 19.58
C GLU A 663 -5.22 -5.70 19.90
N ALA A 664 -4.19 -6.12 20.64
CA ALA A 664 -3.09 -5.25 21.02
C ALA A 664 -1.99 -5.22 19.97
N PHE A 665 -1.45 -4.03 19.75
CA PHE A 665 -0.30 -3.74 18.90
C PHE A 665 0.65 -2.81 19.64
N TRP A 666 1.86 -2.68 19.16
CA TRP A 666 2.85 -1.71 19.63
C TRP A 666 3.73 -1.25 18.46
N ALA A 667 4.39 -0.12 18.63
CA ALA A 667 5.23 0.46 17.58
C ALA A 667 6.63 0.78 18.12
N ARG A 668 7.65 0.62 17.26
CA ARG A 668 9.04 0.96 17.54
C ARG A 668 9.69 1.68 16.38
N GLN A 669 10.58 2.63 16.71
CA GLN A 669 11.35 3.37 15.73
C GLN A 669 12.65 2.65 15.41
N TYR A 670 12.95 2.46 14.12
CA TYR A 670 14.20 1.97 13.57
C TYR A 670 14.65 2.91 12.43
N GLY A 671 15.74 3.67 12.65
CA GLY A 671 16.14 4.72 11.71
C GLY A 671 14.98 5.67 11.40
N GLU A 672 14.76 5.92 10.14
CA GLU A 672 13.65 6.76 9.64
C GLU A 672 12.27 6.05 9.69
N ASN A 673 12.23 4.75 9.99
CA ASN A 673 11.01 3.97 9.87
C ASN A 673 10.42 3.58 11.23
N THR A 674 9.11 3.74 11.39
CA THR A 674 8.32 3.19 12.49
C THR A 674 7.79 1.83 12.09
N TRP A 675 8.12 0.80 12.86
CA TRP A 675 7.63 -0.56 12.67
C TRP A 675 6.49 -0.84 13.63
N ILE A 676 5.43 -1.45 13.14
CA ILE A 676 4.24 -1.80 13.92
C ILE A 676 4.21 -3.31 14.08
N TYR A 677 4.11 -3.76 15.32
CA TYR A 677 4.06 -5.17 15.69
C TYR A 677 2.73 -5.52 16.35
N PRO A 678 2.20 -6.72 16.11
CA PRO A 678 1.14 -7.26 16.95
C PRO A 678 1.72 -7.71 18.31
N ALA A 679 0.88 -7.79 19.33
CA ALA A 679 1.29 -8.28 20.65
C ALA A 679 1.52 -9.82 20.71
N TRP A 680 1.19 -10.53 19.63
CA TRP A 680 1.45 -11.97 19.48
C TRP A 680 2.55 -12.24 18.48
N GLN A 681 3.22 -13.37 18.65
CA GLN A 681 4.30 -13.79 17.76
C GLN A 681 3.81 -14.74 16.67
N LEU A 682 4.46 -14.72 15.52
CA LEU A 682 4.38 -15.79 14.53
C LEU A 682 4.98 -17.07 15.16
N ASN A 683 4.32 -18.20 15.01
CA ASN A 683 4.87 -19.49 15.44
C ASN A 683 4.34 -20.64 14.60
N LEU A 684 5.18 -21.16 13.73
CA LEU A 684 4.94 -22.31 12.85
C LEU A 684 5.76 -23.54 13.31
N SER A 685 6.32 -23.53 14.53
CA SER A 685 7.23 -24.60 15.00
C SER A 685 6.58 -25.97 15.01
N ALA A 686 5.26 -26.07 15.21
CA ALA A 686 4.50 -27.33 15.13
C ALA A 686 4.57 -27.99 13.74
N HIS A 687 4.78 -27.21 12.69
CA HIS A 687 4.87 -27.69 11.31
C HIS A 687 6.31 -27.88 10.80
N LYS A 688 7.33 -27.71 11.68
CA LYS A 688 8.74 -27.74 11.27
C LYS A 688 9.09 -29.04 10.55
N ALA A 689 8.69 -30.18 11.08
CA ALA A 689 8.98 -31.50 10.47
C ALA A 689 8.32 -31.68 9.09
N GLU A 690 7.10 -31.19 8.90
CA GLU A 690 6.40 -31.20 7.64
C GLU A 690 7.09 -30.31 6.60
N LEU A 691 7.54 -29.12 7.01
CA LEU A 691 8.28 -28.17 6.18
C LEU A 691 9.67 -28.69 5.78
N GLU A 692 10.38 -29.37 6.70
CA GLU A 692 11.64 -30.05 6.39
C GLU A 692 11.44 -31.13 5.33
N LYS A 693 10.37 -31.92 5.45
CA LYS A 693 10.00 -32.95 4.45
C LYS A 693 9.59 -32.32 3.11
N ALA A 694 9.01 -31.12 3.10
CA ALA A 694 8.69 -30.40 1.87
C ALA A 694 9.94 -29.92 1.13
N GLY A 695 11.10 -29.74 1.83
CA GLY A 695 12.39 -29.41 1.22
C GLY A 695 12.98 -28.05 1.65
N TYR A 696 12.49 -27.42 2.73
CA TYR A 696 13.13 -26.22 3.26
C TYR A 696 14.54 -26.51 3.78
N SER A 697 15.49 -25.70 3.37
CA SER A 697 16.92 -25.87 3.71
C SER A 697 17.28 -25.25 5.06
N PHE A 698 16.56 -24.25 5.55
CA PHE A 698 16.80 -23.60 6.83
C PHE A 698 15.55 -22.85 7.33
N PHE A 699 15.56 -22.49 8.63
CA PHE A 699 14.49 -21.74 9.26
C PHE A 699 15.03 -20.48 9.94
N VAL A 700 14.17 -19.47 10.04
CA VAL A 700 14.49 -18.17 10.62
C VAL A 700 13.66 -17.94 11.87
N SER A 701 14.31 -17.53 12.96
CA SER A 701 13.67 -17.01 14.17
C SER A 701 13.97 -15.53 14.30
N MET A 702 12.92 -14.69 14.37
CA MET A 702 13.05 -13.24 14.48
C MET A 702 12.81 -12.79 15.92
N GLN A 703 13.90 -12.44 16.63
CA GLN A 703 13.82 -11.93 17.98
C GLN A 703 13.59 -10.42 18.00
N GLU A 704 12.81 -9.96 18.97
CA GLU A 704 12.56 -8.56 19.22
C GLU A 704 12.43 -8.28 20.71
N ASN A 705 12.87 -7.08 21.13
CA ASN A 705 12.75 -6.65 22.53
C ASN A 705 11.30 -6.22 22.79
N ILE A 706 10.48 -7.15 23.20
CA ILE A 706 9.06 -6.93 23.47
C ILE A 706 8.91 -6.02 24.68
N PRO A 707 8.12 -4.92 24.63
CA PRO A 707 7.87 -4.07 25.79
C PRO A 707 7.23 -4.85 26.94
N ALA A 708 7.74 -4.66 28.16
CA ALA A 708 7.23 -5.37 29.35
C ALA A 708 5.77 -5.06 29.68
N SER A 709 5.23 -3.94 29.17
CA SER A 709 3.82 -3.54 29.33
C SER A 709 2.86 -4.32 28.43
N LEU A 710 3.37 -5.11 27.47
CA LEU A 710 2.53 -5.91 26.59
C LEU A 710 2.09 -7.19 27.30
N PRO A 711 0.77 -7.47 27.30
CA PRO A 711 0.28 -8.74 27.85
C PRO A 711 0.69 -9.91 26.93
N PRO A 712 1.00 -11.06 27.48
CA PRO A 712 1.21 -12.27 26.69
C PRO A 712 -0.10 -12.68 26.04
N VAL A 713 -0.17 -12.56 24.72
CA VAL A 713 -1.35 -12.95 23.95
C VAL A 713 -0.98 -14.12 23.05
N HIS A 714 -1.66 -15.25 23.24
CA HIS A 714 -1.64 -16.34 22.30
C HIS A 714 -2.83 -16.17 21.35
N ARG A 715 -2.57 -15.88 20.10
CA ARG A 715 -3.60 -15.99 19.07
C ARG A 715 -3.66 -17.44 18.61
N PRO A 716 -4.82 -18.11 18.71
CA PRO A 716 -4.98 -19.39 18.03
C PRO A 716 -5.01 -19.13 16.52
N GLY A 717 -4.34 -19.98 15.79
CA GLY A 717 -4.21 -19.82 14.34
C GLY A 717 -2.88 -19.20 13.95
N LEU A 718 -2.31 -19.85 13.02
CA LEU A 718 -0.98 -19.58 12.52
C LEU A 718 -1.14 -18.63 11.37
N PHE A 719 -0.91 -17.38 11.56
CA PHE A 719 -0.91 -16.35 10.53
C PHE A 719 -1.59 -16.89 9.25
N ASN A 720 -1.21 -17.03 8.13
CA ASN A 720 -1.97 -17.52 6.98
C ASN A 720 -1.94 -19.04 6.76
N TRP A 721 -1.46 -19.85 7.69
CA TRP A 721 -1.34 -21.30 7.49
C TRP A 721 -2.64 -21.97 7.07
N ASP A 722 -3.74 -21.69 7.80
CA ASP A 722 -5.06 -22.26 7.54
C ASP A 722 -5.86 -21.47 6.49
N ASN A 723 -5.35 -20.32 6.08
CA ASN A 723 -5.99 -19.48 5.09
C ASN A 723 -5.13 -19.46 3.83
N SER A 724 -5.66 -19.93 2.70
CA SER A 724 -5.04 -19.57 1.44
C SER A 724 -5.09 -18.04 1.35
N LEU A 725 -3.96 -17.39 1.06
CA LEU A 725 -3.96 -15.99 0.68
C LEU A 725 -4.91 -15.80 -0.50
N MET A 726 -6.02 -15.18 -0.21
CA MET A 726 -6.98 -14.82 -1.24
C MET A 726 -6.58 -13.50 -1.88
#